data_73a846d1e99083b025c14f5767823c26
#
_entry.id   73a846d1e99083b025c14f5767823c26
#
_cell.length_a   1.000
_cell.length_b   1.000
_cell.length_c   1.000
_cell.angle_alpha   90.00
_cell.angle_beta   90.00
_cell.angle_gamma   90.00
#
_symmetry.space_group_name_H-M   'P 1'
#
loop_
_entity.id
_entity.type
_entity.pdbx_description
1 polymer ?
#
loop_
_entity_poly.entity_id
_entity_poly.type
_entity_poly.pdbx_seq_one_letter_code
_entity_poly.pdbx_strand_id
1 'polypeptide(L)'
;MAKHLLIVESPAKAKTIEKILGKDYTVKSSFGHVRDLDKGDGAVDVENGFKARYVVSPEKRKVVKDLKAAMSKADEVWLATDEDREGEAISWHLCEVLKLPVETTKRIVFREITAPAITAAISNPRLVDVNLVNAQQARRVLDRLVGYELSGVLWKKVKFGLSAGRVQSVTVKLVVEREREIMAFETTPFFRVNAIFTVRNEQGKKVMLKAESPDRFNDRDGADAFLKKCVGAEYKINEIEVKPTKRKPAAPFTTSTLQQEASRKLYMNPENTMRAAQRLYEAGLITYMRTDSISLSETALAAITKEIKSAFGDKYSQVRRFKSKKKDAQEAHEAIRPTYIDRHTVNIGDRYEQRLYELIWKRTIASQMADAQLEKTTVNIGISTVPDARLRAQGEVLKFDGFLKVYLESNDDEDDEDAQEEGILPPLSKGQVLPLKEMTATQRFTRSPSRYTQASLIKKLEELGIGRPSTYAPTVSKIMDPKRGYVTSETREGTERNYETLKLKADNITSETKTEITGATSNRLFASDVGLAVSDFLAEHFEDVMNYNFTAEVEEKFDEIAEGQVSWTQMLNDFYLPFHGLVEETTENAERVSAERHLGIDPETGRTVLVRLSRNGPVLQLGAPDELLPDEKPKYANLPAGMSMEEVEMDTAMPLFSLPKVLGEVQGQETAVGIGRFGPYVRWGETFVSLDKGEDPHSVDMARAKELIAAKKKADAPIMTYKGLDVTQGAGRFGPFLKWNELFINIPKRYNPDRLSKDDMTELIQAKEEKEANRYIQRFSEEKIDVEQGRWGPFIRYKKKSINFPKDKDGNRMTREAAAELTLEECITAIQVEMPTAFKPKKKKAPAKKKPAAKKKAPVKKK
;
A
#
# COMPACT_ATOMS: atom_id res chain seq x y z
N MET A 1 6.87 -33.01 35.07
CA MET A 1 6.03 -32.41 34.02
C MET A 1 5.84 -30.94 34.38
N ALA A 2 5.77 -30.06 33.43
CA ALA A 2 5.51 -28.64 33.74
C ALA A 2 4.12 -28.50 34.36
N LYS A 3 4.02 -27.73 35.45
CA LYS A 3 2.77 -27.53 36.21
C LYS A 3 1.73 -26.66 35.43
N HIS A 4 2.24 -25.72 34.63
CA HIS A 4 1.40 -24.72 34.00
C HIS A 4 1.51 -24.77 32.48
N LEU A 5 0.36 -24.67 31.78
CA LEU A 5 0.30 -24.46 30.33
C LEU A 5 0.01 -22.99 30.06
N LEU A 6 0.93 -22.27 29.42
CA LEU A 6 0.72 -20.92 28.95
C LEU A 6 0.44 -20.92 27.44
N ILE A 7 -0.67 -20.29 27.01
CA ILE A 7 -1.05 -20.24 25.60
C ILE A 7 -0.89 -18.80 25.08
N VAL A 8 -0.11 -18.65 24.02
CA VAL A 8 0.15 -17.39 23.29
C VAL A 8 -0.32 -17.51 21.85
N GLU A 9 -0.36 -16.41 21.10
CA GLU A 9 -0.83 -16.44 19.70
C GLU A 9 0.23 -16.85 18.67
N SER A 10 1.54 -16.68 18.94
CA SER A 10 2.57 -16.97 17.94
C SER A 10 3.65 -17.95 18.45
N PRO A 11 4.23 -18.79 17.56
CA PRO A 11 5.31 -19.71 17.93
C PRO A 11 6.61 -19.00 18.34
N ALA A 12 6.90 -17.84 17.78
CA ALA A 12 8.09 -17.07 18.12
C ALA A 12 7.99 -16.53 19.53
N LYS A 13 6.83 -15.93 19.88
CA LYS A 13 6.50 -15.48 21.23
C LYS A 13 6.57 -16.63 22.24
N ALA A 14 6.05 -17.82 21.88
CA ALA A 14 6.12 -19.01 22.74
C ALA A 14 7.56 -19.34 23.11
N LYS A 15 8.47 -19.38 22.13
CA LYS A 15 9.89 -19.69 22.37
C LYS A 15 10.58 -18.65 23.25
N THR A 16 10.27 -17.35 23.06
CA THR A 16 10.87 -16.27 23.81
C THR A 16 10.43 -16.33 25.27
N ILE A 17 9.12 -16.52 25.51
CA ILE A 17 8.55 -16.58 26.86
C ILE A 17 8.94 -17.86 27.60
N GLU A 18 8.99 -19.02 26.93
CA GLU A 18 9.40 -20.30 27.53
C GLU A 18 10.82 -20.24 28.09
N LYS A 19 11.74 -19.53 27.40
CA LYS A 19 13.10 -19.30 27.88
C LYS A 19 13.14 -18.45 29.17
N ILE A 20 12.21 -17.52 29.33
CA ILE A 20 12.12 -16.65 30.49
C ILE A 20 11.53 -17.39 31.68
N LEU A 21 10.47 -18.18 31.50
CA LEU A 21 9.70 -18.82 32.56
C LEU A 21 10.31 -20.15 33.05
N GLY A 22 11.17 -20.79 32.26
CA GLY A 22 11.86 -22.02 32.64
C GLY A 22 10.94 -23.26 32.67
N LYS A 23 11.30 -24.26 33.49
CA LYS A 23 10.78 -25.64 33.43
C LYS A 23 9.37 -25.83 34.01
N ASP A 24 8.89 -24.91 34.80
CA ASP A 24 7.55 -25.00 35.42
C ASP A 24 6.42 -24.66 34.44
N TYR A 25 6.73 -24.04 33.31
CA TYR A 25 5.81 -23.65 32.29
C TYR A 25 6.09 -24.36 30.96
N THR A 26 5.02 -24.89 30.37
CA THR A 26 5.01 -25.27 28.94
C THR A 26 4.30 -24.19 28.17
N VAL A 27 4.99 -23.55 27.22
CA VAL A 27 4.39 -22.48 26.39
C VAL A 27 4.01 -23.01 25.02
N LYS A 28 2.75 -22.85 24.62
CA LYS A 28 2.18 -23.28 23.33
C LYS A 28 1.57 -22.13 22.57
N SER A 29 1.54 -22.25 21.26
CA SER A 29 0.92 -21.24 20.39
C SER A 29 -0.41 -21.70 19.83
N SER A 30 -1.39 -20.79 19.75
CA SER A 30 -2.65 -20.96 19.02
C SER A 30 -2.49 -20.67 17.52
N PHE A 31 -1.37 -20.11 17.10
CA PHE A 31 -1.14 -19.62 15.73
C PHE A 31 -2.20 -18.57 15.29
N GLY A 32 -2.54 -17.64 16.17
CA GLY A 32 -3.59 -16.65 15.99
C GLY A 32 -4.98 -17.17 16.36
N HIS A 33 -6.01 -16.65 15.73
CA HIS A 33 -7.40 -17.07 15.96
C HIS A 33 -7.61 -18.57 15.69
N VAL A 34 -8.26 -19.27 16.62
CA VAL A 34 -8.61 -20.70 16.49
C VAL A 34 -9.99 -20.90 15.86
N ARG A 35 -10.89 -19.93 16.00
CA ARG A 35 -12.23 -19.86 15.37
C ARG A 35 -12.38 -18.58 14.59
N ASP A 36 -13.23 -18.60 13.59
CA ASP A 36 -13.68 -17.42 12.86
C ASP A 36 -15.18 -17.51 12.58
N LEU A 37 -15.82 -16.40 12.20
CA LEU A 37 -17.21 -16.41 11.72
C LEU A 37 -17.37 -17.40 10.57
N ASP A 38 -18.46 -18.12 10.56
CA ASP A 38 -18.80 -19.02 9.44
C ASP A 38 -18.87 -18.23 8.12
N LYS A 39 -18.55 -18.92 7.03
CA LYS A 39 -18.52 -18.31 5.69
C LYS A 39 -19.89 -18.24 5.01
N GLY A 40 -20.87 -18.99 5.52
CA GLY A 40 -22.21 -19.09 4.93
C GLY A 40 -23.11 -17.89 5.23
N ASP A 41 -24.23 -17.84 4.51
CA ASP A 41 -25.36 -16.99 4.87
C ASP A 41 -25.88 -17.42 6.25
N GLY A 42 -26.29 -16.47 7.07
CA GLY A 42 -26.67 -16.73 8.47
C GLY A 42 -25.50 -16.97 9.43
N ALA A 43 -24.28 -16.52 9.08
CA ALA A 43 -23.17 -16.48 10.01
C ALA A 43 -23.40 -15.55 11.22
N VAL A 44 -24.30 -14.60 11.07
CA VAL A 44 -24.81 -13.70 12.11
C VAL A 44 -26.32 -13.82 12.13
N ASP A 45 -26.88 -14.18 13.28
CA ASP A 45 -28.32 -14.26 13.52
C ASP A 45 -28.78 -12.87 14.02
N VAL A 46 -29.25 -12.06 13.07
CA VAL A 46 -29.70 -10.68 13.35
C VAL A 46 -30.92 -10.64 14.24
N GLU A 47 -31.90 -11.56 14.03
CA GLU A 47 -33.16 -11.61 14.77
C GLU A 47 -32.95 -11.97 16.25
N ASN A 48 -31.90 -12.75 16.54
CA ASN A 48 -31.57 -13.18 17.90
C ASN A 48 -30.35 -12.42 18.47
N GLY A 49 -30.37 -11.08 18.39
CA GLY A 49 -29.38 -10.21 19.02
C GLY A 49 -27.98 -10.32 18.39
N PHE A 50 -27.89 -10.47 17.09
CA PHE A 50 -26.63 -10.55 16.34
C PHE A 50 -25.74 -11.71 16.75
N LYS A 51 -26.32 -12.80 17.18
CA LYS A 51 -25.59 -13.99 17.62
C LYS A 51 -24.70 -14.53 16.50
N ALA A 52 -23.39 -14.42 16.72
CA ALA A 52 -22.39 -14.83 15.76
C ALA A 52 -22.11 -16.33 15.83
N ARG A 53 -22.13 -17.00 14.69
CA ARG A 53 -21.78 -18.44 14.59
C ARG A 53 -20.30 -18.57 14.28
N TYR A 54 -19.51 -18.92 15.31
CA TYR A 54 -18.09 -19.17 15.20
C TYR A 54 -17.79 -20.64 14.94
N VAL A 55 -16.89 -20.92 14.01
CA VAL A 55 -16.44 -22.26 13.63
C VAL A 55 -14.92 -22.38 13.73
N VAL A 56 -14.44 -23.56 14.14
CA VAL A 56 -13.00 -23.86 14.11
C VAL A 56 -12.59 -24.08 12.65
N SER A 57 -11.70 -23.22 12.14
CA SER A 57 -11.20 -23.32 10.77
C SER A 57 -10.53 -24.68 10.54
N PRO A 58 -10.71 -25.31 9.36
CA PRO A 58 -10.15 -26.64 9.10
C PRO A 58 -8.64 -26.78 9.39
N GLU A 59 -7.86 -25.74 9.02
CA GLU A 59 -6.43 -25.65 9.26
C GLU A 59 -6.06 -25.54 10.75
N LYS A 60 -6.99 -25.13 11.62
CA LYS A 60 -6.77 -24.97 13.06
C LYS A 60 -7.16 -26.22 13.86
N ARG A 61 -7.85 -27.18 13.28
CA ARG A 61 -8.30 -28.41 13.98
C ARG A 61 -7.13 -29.15 14.64
N LYS A 62 -5.98 -29.22 13.96
CA LYS A 62 -4.78 -29.85 14.53
C LYS A 62 -4.24 -29.07 15.72
N VAL A 63 -4.15 -27.74 15.60
CA VAL A 63 -3.68 -26.85 16.67
C VAL A 63 -4.56 -27.03 17.92
N VAL A 64 -5.88 -27.01 17.75
CA VAL A 64 -6.83 -27.25 18.84
C VAL A 64 -6.65 -28.63 19.48
N LYS A 65 -6.42 -29.68 18.69
CA LYS A 65 -6.12 -31.04 19.21
C LYS A 65 -4.84 -31.05 20.03
N ASP A 66 -3.78 -30.41 19.53
CA ASP A 66 -2.48 -30.36 20.21
C ASP A 66 -2.57 -29.55 21.52
N LEU A 67 -3.35 -28.45 21.56
CA LEU A 67 -3.60 -27.65 22.76
C LEU A 67 -4.40 -28.46 23.80
N LYS A 68 -5.44 -29.20 23.41
CA LYS A 68 -6.19 -30.09 24.31
C LYS A 68 -5.30 -31.19 24.91
N ALA A 69 -4.39 -31.76 24.10
CA ALA A 69 -3.44 -32.74 24.59
C ALA A 69 -2.37 -32.16 25.53
N ALA A 70 -2.01 -30.88 25.35
CA ALA A 70 -1.13 -30.19 26.28
C ALA A 70 -1.84 -29.83 27.58
N MET A 71 -3.08 -29.36 27.49
CA MET A 71 -3.96 -29.04 28.63
C MET A 71 -4.16 -30.24 29.55
N SER A 72 -4.39 -31.44 29.02
CA SER A 72 -4.58 -32.67 29.84
C SER A 72 -3.36 -33.10 30.65
N LYS A 73 -2.20 -32.49 30.40
CA LYS A 73 -0.92 -32.75 31.10
C LYS A 73 -0.51 -31.64 32.05
N ALA A 74 -1.26 -30.57 32.14
CA ALA A 74 -0.99 -29.42 32.97
C ALA A 74 -2.02 -29.34 34.11
N ASP A 75 -1.60 -28.82 35.25
CA ASP A 75 -2.46 -28.61 36.39
C ASP A 75 -3.32 -27.36 36.22
N GLU A 76 -2.80 -26.37 35.48
CA GLU A 76 -3.46 -25.08 35.26
C GLU A 76 -3.14 -24.52 33.86
N VAL A 77 -4.11 -23.82 33.25
CA VAL A 77 -3.97 -23.16 31.95
C VAL A 77 -4.02 -21.65 32.11
N TRP A 78 -3.07 -20.97 31.48
CA TRP A 78 -2.93 -19.52 31.49
C TRP A 78 -2.98 -19.01 30.06
N LEU A 79 -3.63 -17.87 29.85
CA LEU A 79 -3.71 -17.19 28.55
C LEU A 79 -2.80 -15.98 28.54
N ALA A 80 -2.01 -15.79 27.47
CA ALA A 80 -1.00 -14.75 27.35
C ALA A 80 -0.93 -14.16 25.93
N THR A 81 -2.09 -13.91 25.35
CA THR A 81 -2.22 -13.22 24.06
C THR A 81 -1.98 -11.72 24.22
N ASP A 82 -1.78 -10.99 23.11
CA ASP A 82 -1.48 -9.56 23.13
C ASP A 82 -2.49 -8.71 23.92
N GLU A 83 -2.06 -7.54 24.39
CA GLU A 83 -2.89 -6.58 25.13
C GLU A 83 -3.68 -5.68 24.16
N ASP A 84 -4.42 -6.28 23.23
CA ASP A 84 -5.37 -5.56 22.39
C ASP A 84 -6.67 -6.34 22.27
N ARG A 85 -7.69 -5.75 21.61
CA ARG A 85 -9.02 -6.38 21.44
C ARG A 85 -8.94 -7.71 20.69
N GLU A 86 -8.00 -7.84 19.75
CA GLU A 86 -7.79 -9.08 18.99
C GLU A 86 -7.21 -10.17 19.90
N GLY A 87 -6.22 -9.84 20.75
CA GLY A 87 -5.66 -10.77 21.72
C GLY A 87 -6.67 -11.20 22.76
N GLU A 88 -7.55 -10.28 23.20
CA GLU A 88 -8.63 -10.59 24.13
C GLU A 88 -9.64 -11.56 23.52
N ALA A 89 -10.04 -11.31 22.28
CA ALA A 89 -10.94 -12.21 21.54
C ALA A 89 -10.30 -13.59 21.29
N ILE A 90 -8.99 -13.66 21.01
CA ILE A 90 -8.28 -14.94 20.88
C ILE A 90 -8.33 -15.71 22.20
N SER A 91 -8.11 -15.05 23.36
CA SER A 91 -8.22 -15.65 24.68
C SER A 91 -9.62 -16.19 24.93
N TRP A 92 -10.65 -15.40 24.65
CA TRP A 92 -12.05 -15.83 24.77
C TRP A 92 -12.37 -17.04 23.87
N HIS A 93 -11.94 -17.01 22.62
CA HIS A 93 -12.10 -18.13 21.69
C HIS A 93 -11.36 -19.39 22.16
N LEU A 94 -10.23 -19.26 22.83
CA LEU A 94 -9.51 -20.38 23.43
C LEU A 94 -10.28 -20.98 24.60
N CYS A 95 -10.86 -20.14 25.49
CA CYS A 95 -11.74 -20.60 26.56
C CYS A 95 -12.87 -21.45 26.04
N GLU A 96 -13.59 -20.98 25.04
CA GLU A 96 -14.71 -21.67 24.40
C GLU A 96 -14.30 -23.03 23.79
N VAL A 97 -13.23 -23.07 23.00
CA VAL A 97 -12.79 -24.28 22.29
C VAL A 97 -12.19 -25.32 23.23
N LEU A 98 -11.49 -24.87 24.25
CA LEU A 98 -10.87 -25.73 25.26
C LEU A 98 -11.82 -26.07 26.42
N LYS A 99 -12.98 -25.43 26.49
CA LYS A 99 -13.99 -25.53 27.57
C LYS A 99 -13.42 -25.08 28.93
N LEU A 100 -12.70 -23.95 28.91
CA LEU A 100 -12.20 -23.29 30.10
C LEU A 100 -13.23 -22.26 30.58
N PRO A 101 -13.52 -22.16 31.89
CA PRO A 101 -14.42 -21.14 32.42
C PRO A 101 -13.78 -19.75 32.29
N VAL A 102 -14.43 -18.82 31.61
CA VAL A 102 -13.93 -17.46 31.34
C VAL A 102 -13.73 -16.70 32.64
N GLU A 103 -14.59 -16.96 33.63
CA GLU A 103 -14.66 -16.26 34.92
C GLU A 103 -13.52 -16.65 35.89
N THR A 104 -12.75 -17.69 35.58
CA THR A 104 -11.69 -18.19 36.47
C THR A 104 -10.38 -18.45 35.78
N THR A 105 -10.39 -18.47 34.44
CA THR A 105 -9.15 -18.73 33.68
C THR A 105 -8.22 -17.53 33.74
N LYS A 106 -7.02 -17.75 34.25
CA LYS A 106 -6.00 -16.70 34.40
C LYS A 106 -5.51 -16.21 33.06
N ARG A 107 -5.45 -14.91 32.90
CA ARG A 107 -4.87 -14.21 31.77
C ARG A 107 -3.77 -13.25 32.23
N ILE A 108 -2.64 -13.24 31.55
CA ILE A 108 -1.59 -12.25 31.73
C ILE A 108 -1.48 -11.36 30.50
N VAL A 109 -1.15 -10.11 30.73
CA VAL A 109 -0.92 -9.10 29.71
C VAL A 109 0.42 -8.42 29.95
N PHE A 110 1.08 -8.08 28.86
CA PHE A 110 2.38 -7.41 28.93
C PHE A 110 2.61 -6.62 27.63
N ARG A 111 3.28 -5.48 27.73
CA ARG A 111 3.57 -4.58 26.61
C ARG A 111 4.93 -4.84 25.99
N GLU A 112 5.77 -5.61 26.64
CA GLU A 112 7.09 -6.02 26.16
C GLU A 112 7.42 -7.44 26.65
N ILE A 113 8.18 -8.18 25.85
CA ILE A 113 8.58 -9.56 26.18
C ILE A 113 9.97 -9.53 26.81
N THR A 114 10.02 -9.04 28.07
CA THR A 114 11.24 -9.01 28.89
C THR A 114 11.03 -9.83 30.16
N ALA A 115 12.12 -10.30 30.77
CA ALA A 115 12.02 -11.09 32.00
C ALA A 115 11.31 -10.33 33.14
N PRO A 116 11.58 -9.05 33.41
CA PRO A 116 10.86 -8.31 34.44
C PRO A 116 9.37 -8.17 34.13
N ALA A 117 8.99 -7.84 32.87
CA ALA A 117 7.59 -7.64 32.48
C ALA A 117 6.79 -8.96 32.56
N ILE A 118 7.35 -10.07 32.08
CA ILE A 118 6.71 -11.38 32.15
C ILE A 118 6.55 -11.86 33.58
N THR A 119 7.58 -11.69 34.43
CA THR A 119 7.51 -12.07 35.86
C THR A 119 6.47 -11.24 36.61
N ALA A 120 6.40 -9.93 36.35
CA ALA A 120 5.39 -9.07 36.91
C ALA A 120 3.98 -9.46 36.50
N ALA A 121 3.79 -9.80 35.20
CA ALA A 121 2.49 -10.26 34.66
C ALA A 121 2.02 -11.59 35.28
N ILE A 122 2.95 -12.55 35.49
CA ILE A 122 2.64 -13.83 36.18
C ILE A 122 2.23 -13.59 37.63
N SER A 123 2.87 -12.61 38.30
CA SER A 123 2.52 -12.27 39.69
C SER A 123 1.17 -11.54 39.83
N ASN A 124 0.69 -10.93 38.76
CA ASN A 124 -0.54 -10.12 38.75
C ASN A 124 -1.46 -10.53 37.61
N PRO A 125 -1.99 -11.77 37.59
CA PRO A 125 -2.91 -12.20 36.56
C PRO A 125 -4.26 -11.50 36.70
N ARG A 126 -4.93 -11.30 35.56
CA ARG A 126 -6.35 -10.89 35.49
C ARG A 126 -7.20 -11.98 34.83
N LEU A 127 -8.44 -11.71 34.65
CA LEU A 127 -9.37 -12.53 33.85
C LEU A 127 -9.52 -11.96 32.44
N VAL A 128 -10.18 -12.68 31.57
CA VAL A 128 -10.57 -12.18 30.24
C VAL A 128 -11.52 -11.00 30.39
N ASP A 129 -11.21 -9.91 29.76
CA ASP A 129 -12.07 -8.72 29.72
C ASP A 129 -13.17 -8.89 28.67
N VAL A 130 -14.39 -9.17 29.13
CA VAL A 130 -15.55 -9.43 28.27
C VAL A 130 -15.95 -8.17 27.50
N ASN A 131 -15.72 -6.97 28.00
CA ASN A 131 -16.05 -5.74 27.29
C ASN A 131 -15.13 -5.55 26.07
N LEU A 132 -13.82 -5.80 26.22
CA LEU A 132 -12.91 -5.82 25.07
C LEU A 132 -13.28 -6.89 24.04
N VAL A 133 -13.72 -8.08 24.50
CA VAL A 133 -14.24 -9.13 23.61
C VAL A 133 -15.47 -8.65 22.86
N ASN A 134 -16.41 -8.01 23.55
CA ASN A 134 -17.64 -7.47 22.97
C ASN A 134 -17.33 -6.39 21.92
N ALA A 135 -16.38 -5.51 22.17
CA ALA A 135 -15.95 -4.50 21.23
C ALA A 135 -15.35 -5.11 19.95
N GLN A 136 -14.54 -6.17 20.10
CA GLN A 136 -14.02 -6.92 18.96
C GLN A 136 -15.12 -7.66 18.20
N GLN A 137 -16.07 -8.29 18.90
CA GLN A 137 -17.22 -8.95 18.29
C GLN A 137 -18.10 -7.94 17.53
N ALA A 138 -18.44 -6.81 18.16
CA ALA A 138 -19.20 -5.73 17.51
C ALA A 138 -18.58 -5.31 16.18
N ARG A 139 -17.27 -5.02 16.20
CA ARG A 139 -16.51 -4.69 14.97
C ARG A 139 -16.59 -5.83 13.95
N ARG A 140 -16.32 -7.06 14.37
CA ARG A 140 -16.28 -8.23 13.49
C ARG A 140 -17.63 -8.49 12.83
N VAL A 141 -18.71 -8.39 13.59
CA VAL A 141 -20.09 -8.57 13.12
C VAL A 141 -20.47 -7.43 12.17
N LEU A 142 -20.26 -6.18 12.58
CA LEU A 142 -20.58 -5.01 11.75
C LEU A 142 -19.86 -5.04 10.40
N ASP A 143 -18.54 -5.23 10.41
CA ASP A 143 -17.73 -5.28 9.19
C ASP A 143 -18.12 -6.48 8.29
N ARG A 144 -18.62 -7.57 8.89
CA ARG A 144 -19.19 -8.72 8.15
C ARG A 144 -20.49 -8.35 7.46
N LEU A 145 -21.45 -7.77 8.18
CA LEU A 145 -22.76 -7.39 7.66
C LEU A 145 -22.63 -6.34 6.56
N VAL A 146 -21.99 -5.21 6.87
CA VAL A 146 -21.78 -4.13 5.89
C VAL A 146 -20.99 -4.61 4.66
N GLY A 147 -19.89 -5.34 4.87
CA GLY A 147 -19.06 -5.82 3.78
C GLY A 147 -19.75 -6.82 2.87
N TYR A 148 -20.63 -7.67 3.43
CA TYR A 148 -21.35 -8.68 2.67
C TYR A 148 -22.47 -8.06 1.83
N GLU A 149 -23.27 -7.19 2.45
CA GLU A 149 -24.41 -6.56 1.81
C GLU A 149 -23.99 -5.57 0.73
N LEU A 150 -23.10 -4.64 1.05
CA LEU A 150 -22.58 -3.69 0.05
C LEU A 150 -21.88 -4.40 -1.13
N SER A 151 -21.09 -5.45 -0.85
CA SER A 151 -20.46 -6.21 -1.92
C SER A 151 -21.50 -6.90 -2.81
N GLY A 152 -22.60 -7.39 -2.23
CA GLY A 152 -23.74 -7.96 -2.96
C GLY A 152 -24.40 -6.97 -3.89
N VAL A 153 -24.62 -5.72 -3.42
CA VAL A 153 -25.13 -4.62 -4.25
C VAL A 153 -24.17 -4.29 -5.39
N LEU A 154 -22.87 -4.12 -5.08
CA LEU A 154 -21.88 -3.84 -6.12
C LEU A 154 -21.81 -4.92 -7.20
N TRP A 155 -22.00 -6.20 -6.84
CA TRP A 155 -22.00 -7.29 -7.83
C TRP A 155 -23.19 -7.22 -8.76
N LYS A 156 -24.33 -6.77 -8.29
CA LYS A 156 -25.55 -6.62 -9.11
C LYS A 156 -25.53 -5.34 -9.95
N LYS A 157 -25.06 -4.24 -9.36
CA LYS A 157 -25.24 -2.90 -9.93
C LYS A 157 -23.98 -2.36 -10.64
N VAL A 158 -22.77 -2.76 -10.22
CA VAL A 158 -21.51 -2.30 -10.83
C VAL A 158 -20.80 -3.46 -11.52
N LYS A 159 -20.07 -4.31 -10.79
CA LYS A 159 -19.27 -5.41 -11.35
C LYS A 159 -19.11 -6.55 -10.37
N PHE A 160 -19.23 -7.80 -10.86
CA PHE A 160 -18.99 -8.99 -10.05
C PHE A 160 -17.55 -9.06 -9.53
N GLY A 161 -17.37 -9.46 -8.27
CA GLY A 161 -16.07 -9.65 -7.63
C GLY A 161 -15.51 -8.42 -6.91
N LEU A 162 -16.20 -7.26 -6.98
CA LEU A 162 -15.87 -6.09 -6.17
C LEU A 162 -16.22 -6.32 -4.70
N SER A 163 -15.63 -5.56 -3.80
CA SER A 163 -15.95 -5.61 -2.37
C SER A 163 -16.02 -4.21 -1.78
N ALA A 164 -17.00 -3.97 -0.95
CA ALA A 164 -17.09 -2.75 -0.15
C ALA A 164 -16.92 -3.05 1.33
N GLY A 165 -16.81 -2.01 2.12
CA GLY A 165 -16.71 -2.08 3.56
C GLY A 165 -16.48 -0.70 4.15
N ARG A 166 -16.95 -0.47 5.35
CA ARG A 166 -17.01 0.82 6.04
C ARG A 166 -15.68 1.61 5.93
N VAL A 167 -14.58 1.06 6.39
CA VAL A 167 -13.26 1.72 6.33
C VAL A 167 -12.67 1.71 4.92
N GLN A 168 -12.84 0.62 4.18
CA GLN A 168 -12.31 0.46 2.83
C GLN A 168 -12.89 1.49 1.86
N SER A 169 -14.21 1.67 1.88
CA SER A 169 -14.90 2.52 0.89
C SER A 169 -14.58 4.00 1.08
N VAL A 170 -14.58 4.49 2.31
CA VAL A 170 -14.16 5.88 2.60
C VAL A 170 -12.68 6.12 2.32
N THR A 171 -11.83 5.09 2.44
CA THR A 171 -10.41 5.23 2.06
C THR A 171 -10.25 5.37 0.55
N VAL A 172 -11.06 4.66 -0.26
CA VAL A 172 -11.09 4.85 -1.71
C VAL A 172 -11.62 6.25 -2.04
N LYS A 173 -12.67 6.70 -1.37
CA LYS A 173 -13.24 8.05 -1.54
C LYS A 173 -12.20 9.15 -1.34
N LEU A 174 -11.34 9.05 -0.32
CA LEU A 174 -10.25 10.02 -0.11
C LEU A 174 -9.32 10.15 -1.32
N VAL A 175 -8.98 9.02 -1.94
CA VAL A 175 -8.11 9.01 -3.12
C VAL A 175 -8.86 9.59 -4.34
N VAL A 176 -10.14 9.25 -4.49
CA VAL A 176 -11.00 9.76 -5.57
C VAL A 176 -11.19 11.28 -5.46
N GLU A 177 -11.51 11.78 -4.27
CA GLU A 177 -11.66 13.23 -4.04
C GLU A 177 -10.36 13.98 -4.34
N ARG A 178 -9.22 13.44 -3.92
CA ARG A 178 -7.91 14.02 -4.24
C ARG A 178 -7.64 14.05 -5.74
N GLU A 179 -8.01 13.01 -6.46
CA GLU A 179 -7.86 12.97 -7.92
C GLU A 179 -8.70 14.07 -8.57
N ARG A 180 -9.94 14.25 -8.13
CA ARG A 180 -10.85 15.30 -8.62
C ARG A 180 -10.38 16.72 -8.26
N GLU A 181 -9.84 16.91 -7.06
CA GLU A 181 -9.20 18.19 -6.68
C GLU A 181 -8.06 18.55 -7.64
N ILE A 182 -7.26 17.55 -8.03
CA ILE A 182 -6.14 17.76 -8.97
C ILE A 182 -6.64 18.06 -10.38
N MET A 183 -7.64 17.33 -10.86
CA MET A 183 -8.23 17.53 -12.20
C MET A 183 -8.93 18.88 -12.33
N ALA A 184 -9.62 19.32 -11.28
CA ALA A 184 -10.31 20.61 -11.24
C ALA A 184 -9.37 21.80 -10.99
N PHE A 185 -8.08 21.54 -10.69
CA PHE A 185 -7.15 22.60 -10.33
C PHE A 185 -6.65 23.36 -11.56
N GLU A 186 -6.97 24.65 -11.62
CA GLU A 186 -6.47 25.54 -12.66
C GLU A 186 -5.12 26.13 -12.27
N THR A 187 -4.12 25.82 -13.07
CA THR A 187 -2.76 26.32 -12.88
C THR A 187 -2.65 27.77 -13.36
N THR A 188 -2.33 28.69 -12.47
CA THR A 188 -2.14 30.11 -12.80
C THR A 188 -0.66 30.51 -12.77
N PRO A 189 -0.15 31.22 -13.78
CA PRO A 189 1.23 31.72 -13.78
C PRO A 189 1.37 32.92 -12.88
N PHE A 190 2.56 33.12 -12.30
CA PHE A 190 2.98 34.31 -11.60
C PHE A 190 4.50 34.47 -11.70
N PHE A 191 5.04 35.64 -11.40
CA PHE A 191 6.49 35.85 -11.41
C PHE A 191 7.01 36.09 -9.99
N ARG A 192 8.14 35.44 -9.68
CA ARG A 192 8.96 35.67 -8.49
C ARG A 192 10.22 36.42 -8.86
N VAL A 193 10.59 37.40 -8.04
CA VAL A 193 11.80 38.20 -8.25
C VAL A 193 12.86 37.80 -7.25
N ASN A 194 14.01 37.39 -7.77
CA ASN A 194 15.19 37.03 -7.02
C ASN A 194 16.35 37.94 -7.42
N ALA A 195 17.14 38.38 -6.44
CA ALA A 195 18.32 39.18 -6.65
C ALA A 195 19.56 38.47 -6.11
N ILE A 196 20.69 38.62 -6.81
CA ILE A 196 21.98 38.11 -6.38
C ILE A 196 22.92 39.30 -6.20
N PHE A 197 23.43 39.45 -5.00
CA PHE A 197 24.40 40.47 -4.64
C PHE A 197 25.80 39.87 -4.47
N THR A 198 26.84 40.66 -4.70
CA THR A 198 28.20 40.29 -4.40
C THR A 198 28.64 40.90 -3.08
N VAL A 199 28.97 40.10 -2.11
CA VAL A 199 29.44 40.52 -0.77
C VAL A 199 30.75 39.84 -0.43
N ARG A 200 31.42 40.25 0.66
CA ARG A 200 32.64 39.62 1.17
C ARG A 200 32.34 38.79 2.40
N ASN A 201 32.92 37.60 2.48
CA ASN A 201 32.87 36.81 3.72
C ASN A 201 33.92 37.28 4.74
N GLU A 202 34.00 36.62 5.89
CA GLU A 202 34.99 36.94 6.95
C GLU A 202 36.45 36.86 6.49
N GLN A 203 36.73 36.01 5.50
CA GLN A 203 38.07 35.90 4.88
C GLN A 203 38.30 36.90 3.74
N GLY A 204 37.39 37.87 3.54
CA GLY A 204 37.50 38.88 2.46
C GLY A 204 37.18 38.35 1.05
N LYS A 205 36.83 37.07 0.90
CA LYS A 205 36.50 36.45 -0.39
C LYS A 205 35.10 36.87 -0.85
N LYS A 206 34.97 37.15 -2.16
CA LYS A 206 33.65 37.46 -2.77
C LYS A 206 32.76 36.23 -2.72
N VAL A 207 31.57 36.40 -2.15
CA VAL A 207 30.50 35.39 -2.08
C VAL A 207 29.20 36.00 -2.56
N MET A 208 28.21 35.13 -2.93
CA MET A 208 26.91 35.56 -3.42
C MET A 208 25.89 35.56 -2.28
N LEU A 209 25.18 36.69 -2.17
CA LEU A 209 24.02 36.82 -1.30
C LEU A 209 22.77 36.78 -2.17
N LYS A 210 21.94 35.79 -1.96
CA LYS A 210 20.63 35.66 -2.62
C LYS A 210 19.55 36.36 -1.78
N ALA A 211 18.69 37.13 -2.42
CA ALA A 211 17.54 37.75 -1.78
C ALA A 211 16.32 37.64 -2.70
N GLU A 212 15.15 37.57 -2.14
CA GLU A 212 13.89 37.42 -2.86
C GLU A 212 12.95 38.57 -2.52
N SER A 213 12.15 39.02 -3.50
CA SER A 213 11.02 39.89 -3.23
C SER A 213 9.89 39.10 -2.53
N PRO A 214 9.34 39.59 -1.42
CA PRO A 214 8.15 39.02 -0.81
C PRO A 214 6.90 39.14 -1.71
N ASP A 215 6.92 40.10 -2.65
CA ASP A 215 5.81 40.35 -3.56
C ASP A 215 5.89 39.45 -4.79
N ARG A 216 4.74 38.97 -5.21
CA ARG A 216 4.57 38.22 -6.45
C ARG A 216 3.93 39.10 -7.51
N PHE A 217 4.31 38.92 -8.77
CA PHE A 217 3.72 39.64 -9.89
C PHE A 217 2.83 38.69 -10.68
N ASN A 218 1.60 39.09 -10.96
CA ASN A 218 0.60 38.23 -11.58
C ASN A 218 0.90 37.96 -13.06
N ASP A 219 1.62 38.90 -13.71
CA ASP A 219 1.93 38.82 -15.13
C ASP A 219 3.35 39.28 -15.45
N ARG A 220 3.73 39.08 -16.71
CA ARG A 220 5.03 39.46 -17.26
C ARG A 220 5.24 40.98 -17.22
N ASP A 221 4.20 41.75 -17.54
CA ASP A 221 4.33 43.21 -17.70
C ASP A 221 4.57 43.89 -16.35
N GLY A 222 3.91 43.42 -15.28
CA GLY A 222 4.17 43.86 -13.92
C GLY A 222 5.58 43.54 -13.44
N ALA A 223 6.07 42.33 -13.75
CA ALA A 223 7.42 41.90 -13.41
C ALA A 223 8.47 42.70 -14.19
N ASP A 224 8.25 42.96 -15.48
CA ASP A 224 9.13 43.74 -16.34
C ASP A 224 9.16 45.23 -15.88
N ALA A 225 8.00 45.80 -15.60
CA ALA A 225 7.90 47.17 -15.06
C ALA A 225 8.63 47.33 -13.72
N PHE A 226 8.59 46.30 -12.85
CA PHE A 226 9.36 46.27 -11.62
C PHE A 226 10.86 46.25 -11.89
N LEU A 227 11.35 45.37 -12.76
CA LEU A 227 12.78 45.30 -13.14
C LEU A 227 13.26 46.59 -13.77
N LYS A 228 12.46 47.24 -14.62
CA LYS A 228 12.77 48.58 -15.20
C LYS A 228 12.98 49.64 -14.13
N LYS A 229 12.14 49.64 -13.09
CA LYS A 229 12.33 50.58 -11.95
C LYS A 229 13.59 50.24 -11.15
N CYS A 230 14.09 49.02 -11.18
CA CYS A 230 15.30 48.61 -10.50
C CYS A 230 16.59 48.90 -11.29
N VAL A 231 16.52 49.38 -12.53
CA VAL A 231 17.66 49.82 -13.32
C VAL A 231 18.34 51.00 -12.65
N GLY A 232 19.65 50.96 -12.44
CA GLY A 232 20.41 52.02 -11.78
C GLY A 232 20.11 52.23 -10.29
N ALA A 233 19.29 51.35 -9.65
CA ALA A 233 18.98 51.42 -8.25
C ALA A 233 20.16 51.11 -7.34
N GLU A 234 20.27 51.83 -6.22
CA GLU A 234 21.12 51.47 -5.10
C GLU A 234 20.39 50.51 -4.17
N TYR A 235 21.04 49.45 -3.74
CA TYR A 235 20.50 48.46 -2.83
C TYR A 235 21.17 48.58 -1.48
N LYS A 236 20.41 48.87 -0.42
CA LYS A 236 20.96 49.12 0.90
C LYS A 236 20.27 48.26 1.96
N ILE A 237 21.05 47.70 2.85
CA ILE A 237 20.52 46.99 4.02
C ILE A 237 19.82 47.97 4.98
N ASN A 238 18.53 47.91 5.02
CA ASN A 238 17.72 48.75 5.92
C ASN A 238 17.65 48.22 7.32
N GLU A 239 17.57 46.89 7.44
CA GLU A 239 17.36 46.20 8.70
C GLU A 239 17.95 44.80 8.68
N ILE A 240 18.52 44.39 9.80
CA ILE A 240 18.94 43.01 10.06
C ILE A 240 18.23 42.58 11.35
N GLU A 241 17.35 41.60 11.22
CA GLU A 241 16.64 41.00 12.34
C GLU A 241 17.22 39.59 12.61
N VAL A 242 17.67 39.39 13.85
CA VAL A 242 18.20 38.08 14.31
C VAL A 242 17.25 37.57 15.37
N LYS A 243 16.65 36.40 15.09
CA LYS A 243 15.70 35.73 15.99
C LYS A 243 16.20 34.35 16.39
N PRO A 244 16.33 34.07 17.70
CA PRO A 244 16.58 32.72 18.16
C PRO A 244 15.32 31.87 17.92
N THR A 245 15.50 30.73 17.29
CA THR A 245 14.44 29.75 17.01
C THR A 245 14.80 28.40 17.60
N LYS A 246 13.79 27.59 17.94
CA LYS A 246 13.98 26.24 18.47
C LYS A 246 13.19 25.25 17.65
N ARG A 247 13.83 24.17 17.25
CA ARG A 247 13.15 22.99 16.71
C ARG A 247 13.02 21.95 17.82
N LYS A 248 11.79 21.46 18.04
CA LYS A 248 11.50 20.43 19.02
C LYS A 248 11.54 19.05 18.36
N PRO A 249 11.98 18.01 19.07
CA PRO A 249 11.89 16.66 18.57
C PRO A 249 10.43 16.21 18.52
N ALA A 250 10.14 15.33 17.57
CA ALA A 250 8.87 14.67 17.50
C ALA A 250 8.69 13.63 18.62
N ALA A 251 7.42 13.29 18.95
CA ALA A 251 7.08 12.27 19.94
C ALA A 251 7.59 10.87 19.55
N PRO A 252 7.70 9.94 20.50
CA PRO A 252 7.95 8.53 20.20
C PRO A 252 6.93 7.98 19.21
N PHE A 253 7.25 6.88 18.54
CA PHE A 253 6.39 6.32 17.51
C PHE A 253 5.08 5.75 18.04
N THR A 254 4.00 6.10 17.33
CA THR A 254 2.76 5.32 17.25
C THR A 254 2.85 4.36 16.06
N THR A 255 1.88 3.46 15.91
CA THR A 255 1.76 2.60 14.72
C THR A 255 1.73 3.42 13.43
N SER A 256 0.95 4.47 13.39
CA SER A 256 0.79 5.34 12.21
C SER A 256 2.09 6.05 11.86
N THR A 257 2.70 6.74 12.81
CA THR A 257 3.95 7.48 12.58
C THR A 257 5.12 6.57 12.25
N LEU A 258 5.16 5.34 12.79
CA LEU A 258 6.14 4.33 12.41
C LEU A 258 5.98 3.91 10.94
N GLN A 259 4.75 3.65 10.50
CA GLN A 259 4.47 3.29 9.11
C GLN A 259 4.84 4.42 8.15
N GLN A 260 4.55 5.67 8.51
CA GLN A 260 4.90 6.85 7.72
C GLN A 260 6.42 7.00 7.56
N GLU A 261 7.16 7.01 8.65
CA GLU A 261 8.61 7.20 8.61
C GLU A 261 9.37 5.99 8.02
N ALA A 262 8.89 4.78 8.24
CA ALA A 262 9.45 3.59 7.58
C ALA A 262 9.23 3.62 6.06
N SER A 263 8.08 4.13 5.61
CA SER A 263 7.83 4.32 4.17
C SER A 263 8.78 5.35 3.56
N ARG A 264 8.98 6.51 4.21
CA ARG A 264 9.83 7.59 3.72
C ARG A 264 11.33 7.24 3.76
N LYS A 265 11.82 6.74 4.90
CA LYS A 265 13.26 6.52 5.13
C LYS A 265 13.76 5.15 4.73
N LEU A 266 12.92 4.13 4.82
CA LEU A 266 13.30 2.74 4.58
C LEU A 266 12.69 2.17 3.30
N TYR A 267 11.80 2.91 2.64
CA TYR A 267 11.04 2.48 1.45
C TYR A 267 10.24 1.20 1.72
N MET A 268 9.74 1.05 2.96
CA MET A 268 8.93 -0.08 3.39
C MET A 268 7.45 0.27 3.26
N ASN A 269 6.67 -0.58 2.62
CA ASN A 269 5.22 -0.42 2.66
C ASN A 269 4.66 -0.71 4.07
N PRO A 270 3.46 -0.22 4.42
CA PRO A 270 2.89 -0.38 5.75
C PRO A 270 2.78 -1.84 6.22
N GLU A 271 2.42 -2.77 5.33
CA GLU A 271 2.29 -4.20 5.65
C GLU A 271 3.65 -4.82 6.03
N ASN A 272 4.70 -4.52 5.27
CA ASN A 272 6.05 -5.01 5.55
C ASN A 272 6.61 -4.38 6.83
N THR A 273 6.31 -3.09 7.09
CA THR A 273 6.67 -2.41 8.32
C THR A 273 6.05 -3.11 9.52
N MET A 274 4.75 -3.40 9.48
CA MET A 274 4.07 -4.09 10.59
C MET A 274 4.55 -5.52 10.76
N ARG A 275 4.86 -6.22 9.67
CA ARG A 275 5.44 -7.58 9.74
C ARG A 275 6.82 -7.60 10.40
N ALA A 276 7.67 -6.64 10.07
CA ALA A 276 8.98 -6.47 10.70
C ALA A 276 8.85 -6.07 12.18
N ALA A 277 7.97 -5.11 12.50
CA ALA A 277 7.70 -4.70 13.88
C ALA A 277 7.17 -5.86 14.74
N GLN A 278 6.27 -6.69 14.20
CA GLN A 278 5.77 -7.90 14.87
C GLN A 278 6.92 -8.85 15.24
N ARG A 279 7.86 -9.10 14.33
CA ARG A 279 9.01 -9.97 14.61
C ARG A 279 9.94 -9.38 15.65
N LEU A 280 10.16 -8.05 15.63
CA LEU A 280 10.94 -7.36 16.65
C LEU A 280 10.30 -7.48 18.03
N TYR A 281 8.98 -7.29 18.13
CA TYR A 281 8.23 -7.47 19.36
C TYR A 281 8.29 -8.92 19.88
N GLU A 282 8.01 -9.90 19.02
CA GLU A 282 8.07 -11.32 19.38
C GLU A 282 9.45 -11.79 19.81
N ALA A 283 10.50 -11.12 19.33
CA ALA A 283 11.88 -11.34 19.77
C ALA A 283 12.21 -10.61 21.09
N GLY A 284 11.28 -9.82 21.64
CA GLY A 284 11.47 -9.03 22.87
C GLY A 284 12.36 -7.82 22.69
N LEU A 285 12.47 -7.27 21.49
CA LEU A 285 13.37 -6.17 21.15
C LEU A 285 12.71 -4.79 21.17
N ILE A 286 11.40 -4.73 20.98
CA ILE A 286 10.60 -3.51 21.06
C ILE A 286 9.34 -3.75 21.89
N THR A 287 8.70 -2.67 22.33
CA THR A 287 7.35 -2.69 22.90
C THR A 287 6.30 -3.06 21.87
N TYR A 288 5.07 -3.34 22.30
CA TYR A 288 3.96 -3.69 21.41
C TYR A 288 3.75 -2.63 20.33
N MET A 289 3.69 -3.07 19.07
CA MET A 289 3.74 -2.20 17.89
C MET A 289 2.37 -1.67 17.45
N ARG A 290 1.27 -2.18 17.98
CA ARG A 290 -0.09 -1.67 17.70
C ARG A 290 -0.52 -0.74 18.82
N THR A 291 -0.13 0.51 18.74
CA THR A 291 -0.45 1.55 19.71
C THR A 291 -0.64 2.91 19.06
N ASP A 292 -1.53 3.69 19.58
CA ASP A 292 -1.71 5.12 19.29
C ASP A 292 -1.15 6.02 20.41
N SER A 293 -0.60 5.40 21.47
CA SER A 293 0.05 6.09 22.58
C SER A 293 1.42 6.63 22.18
N ILE A 294 1.72 7.84 22.66
CA ILE A 294 3.03 8.49 22.58
C ILE A 294 3.73 8.56 23.93
N SER A 295 3.14 7.91 24.96
CA SER A 295 3.64 7.93 26.32
C SER A 295 4.79 6.94 26.52
N LEU A 296 5.73 7.28 27.39
CA LEU A 296 6.83 6.39 27.81
C LEU A 296 6.72 6.13 29.31
N SER A 297 7.01 4.90 29.72
CA SER A 297 7.05 4.54 31.16
C SER A 297 8.18 5.24 31.88
N GLU A 298 8.05 5.45 33.19
CA GLU A 298 9.09 6.10 33.99
C GLU A 298 10.42 5.30 33.97
N THR A 299 10.33 3.96 33.90
CA THR A 299 11.52 3.11 33.75
C THR A 299 12.21 3.33 32.41
N ALA A 300 11.45 3.46 31.34
CA ALA A 300 11.98 3.78 30.01
C ALA A 300 12.61 5.18 29.99
N LEU A 301 11.92 6.19 30.54
CA LEU A 301 12.45 7.56 30.65
C LEU A 301 13.78 7.62 31.39
N ALA A 302 13.91 6.88 32.49
CA ALA A 302 15.15 6.80 33.27
C ALA A 302 16.28 6.14 32.44
N ALA A 303 16.00 5.02 31.77
CA ALA A 303 16.95 4.33 30.91
C ALA A 303 17.41 5.19 29.72
N ILE A 304 16.48 5.86 29.04
CA ILE A 304 16.76 6.77 27.91
C ILE A 304 17.61 7.95 28.41
N THR A 305 17.27 8.53 29.56
CA THR A 305 18.02 9.66 30.13
C THR A 305 19.45 9.26 30.43
N LYS A 306 19.65 8.08 31.01
CA LYS A 306 20.99 7.54 31.31
C LYS A 306 21.79 7.36 30.03
N GLU A 307 21.17 6.80 28.98
CA GLU A 307 21.82 6.56 27.70
C GLU A 307 22.21 7.87 27.01
N ILE A 308 21.31 8.86 26.96
CA ILE A 308 21.59 10.18 26.36
C ILE A 308 22.77 10.86 27.06
N LYS A 309 22.80 10.84 28.40
CA LYS A 309 23.89 11.44 29.16
C LYS A 309 25.22 10.74 28.93
N SER A 310 25.20 9.40 28.85
CA SER A 310 26.39 8.60 28.61
C SER A 310 26.95 8.77 27.19
N ALA A 311 26.07 8.72 26.18
CA ALA A 311 26.47 8.72 24.76
C ALA A 311 26.70 10.12 24.18
N PHE A 312 25.98 11.16 24.67
CA PHE A 312 25.97 12.49 24.08
C PHE A 312 26.32 13.61 25.07
N GLY A 313 26.23 13.35 26.36
CA GLY A 313 26.48 14.29 27.46
C GLY A 313 25.22 14.96 28.01
N ASP A 314 25.34 15.54 29.19
CA ASP A 314 24.20 16.08 29.96
C ASP A 314 23.39 17.15 29.22
N LYS A 315 24.07 18.03 28.49
CA LYS A 315 23.42 19.13 27.76
C LYS A 315 22.43 18.67 26.69
N TYR A 316 22.53 17.40 26.23
CA TYR A 316 21.62 16.82 25.27
C TYR A 316 20.37 16.17 25.88
N SER A 317 20.31 16.01 27.21
CA SER A 317 19.20 15.34 27.88
C SER A 317 18.11 16.34 28.25
N GLN A 318 16.89 16.10 27.83
CA GLN A 318 15.70 16.85 28.23
C GLN A 318 14.50 15.92 28.29
N VAL A 319 14.17 15.46 29.49
CA VAL A 319 13.03 14.56 29.70
C VAL A 319 11.71 15.24 29.31
N ARG A 320 10.92 14.58 28.48
CA ARG A 320 9.58 15.04 28.07
C ARG A 320 8.56 13.94 28.32
N ARG A 321 7.44 14.33 28.93
CA ARG A 321 6.28 13.47 29.11
C ARG A 321 5.24 13.88 28.08
N PHE A 322 5.15 13.10 26.99
CA PHE A 322 4.15 13.29 25.97
C PHE A 322 2.80 12.77 26.47
N LYS A 323 1.74 13.53 26.20
CA LYS A 323 0.36 13.10 26.50
C LYS A 323 -0.43 13.09 25.20
N SER A 324 -1.22 12.05 24.99
CA SER A 324 -2.18 11.99 23.88
C SER A 324 -3.20 13.12 24.03
N LYS A 325 -3.57 13.73 22.90
CA LYS A 325 -4.65 14.76 22.89
C LYS A 325 -6.04 14.14 22.95
N LYS A 326 -6.17 12.87 22.57
CA LYS A 326 -7.43 12.12 22.65
C LYS A 326 -7.64 11.66 24.08
N LYS A 327 -8.80 12.00 24.67
CA LYS A 327 -9.20 11.52 26.01
C LYS A 327 -9.30 9.99 26.09
N ASP A 328 -9.52 9.35 24.94
CA ASP A 328 -9.84 7.95 24.75
C ASP A 328 -8.66 7.14 24.16
N ALA A 329 -7.46 7.73 24.07
CA ALA A 329 -6.26 6.93 23.87
C ALA A 329 -6.25 5.89 25.00
N GLN A 330 -6.13 4.61 24.66
CA GLN A 330 -5.93 3.57 25.65
C GLN A 330 -4.74 4.00 26.52
N GLU A 331 -5.00 4.78 27.58
CA GLU A 331 -3.98 5.40 28.45
C GLU A 331 -3.03 4.37 29.06
N ALA A 332 -3.44 3.11 28.98
CA ALA A 332 -2.67 1.96 29.40
C ALA A 332 -1.51 1.59 28.45
N HIS A 333 -1.51 2.02 27.18
CA HIS A 333 -0.51 1.61 26.22
C HIS A 333 0.73 2.53 26.23
N GLU A 334 1.89 1.95 25.94
CA GLU A 334 3.16 2.67 25.77
C GLU A 334 3.46 2.88 24.29
N ALA A 335 4.25 3.90 23.97
CA ALA A 335 4.75 4.14 22.61
C ALA A 335 5.66 2.99 22.15
N ILE A 336 5.88 2.91 20.84
CA ILE A 336 6.81 1.95 20.25
C ILE A 336 8.24 2.40 20.55
N ARG A 337 8.97 1.61 21.33
CA ARG A 337 10.36 1.86 21.71
C ARG A 337 11.18 0.57 21.82
N PRO A 338 12.51 0.63 21.80
CA PRO A 338 13.35 -0.51 22.18
C PRO A 338 13.09 -0.92 23.64
N THR A 339 13.14 -2.22 23.91
CA THR A 339 13.08 -2.76 25.28
C THR A 339 14.40 -2.56 26.03
N TYR A 340 15.51 -2.58 25.31
CA TYR A 340 16.87 -2.40 25.82
C TYR A 340 17.50 -1.20 25.15
N ILE A 341 17.51 -0.07 25.83
CA ILE A 341 17.93 1.23 25.28
C ILE A 341 19.43 1.28 24.98
N ASP A 342 20.24 0.52 25.71
CA ASP A 342 21.69 0.37 25.50
C ASP A 342 22.06 -0.41 24.22
N ARG A 343 21.09 -1.03 23.54
CA ARG A 343 21.29 -1.73 22.28
C ARG A 343 20.93 -0.84 21.11
N HIS A 344 21.92 -0.23 20.51
CA HIS A 344 21.72 0.70 19.38
C HIS A 344 21.33 -0.04 18.09
N THR A 345 21.80 -1.26 17.92
CA THR A 345 21.53 -2.13 16.77
C THR A 345 21.24 -3.56 17.24
N VAL A 346 20.57 -4.32 16.42
CA VAL A 346 20.26 -5.74 16.69
C VAL A 346 20.71 -6.59 15.53
N ASN A 347 21.23 -7.78 15.83
CA ASN A 347 21.61 -8.76 14.81
C ASN A 347 20.52 -9.84 14.73
N ILE A 348 19.47 -9.55 14.00
CA ILE A 348 18.42 -10.50 13.63
C ILE A 348 18.47 -10.67 12.11
N GLY A 349 18.20 -11.85 11.62
CA GLY A 349 18.54 -12.33 10.28
C GLY A 349 18.06 -11.52 9.07
N ASP A 350 17.16 -10.55 9.23
CA ASP A 350 16.59 -9.73 8.15
C ASP A 350 17.07 -8.27 8.24
N ARG A 351 17.60 -7.76 7.13
CA ARG A 351 18.05 -6.36 7.00
C ARG A 351 16.94 -5.33 7.25
N TYR A 352 15.70 -5.65 6.91
CA TYR A 352 14.57 -4.74 7.14
C TYR A 352 14.26 -4.59 8.62
N GLU A 353 14.31 -5.66 9.39
CA GLU A 353 14.11 -5.66 10.84
C GLU A 353 15.20 -4.85 11.54
N GLN A 354 16.48 -5.02 11.14
CA GLN A 354 17.60 -4.26 11.68
C GLN A 354 17.41 -2.75 11.46
N ARG A 355 17.11 -2.33 10.23
CA ARG A 355 16.90 -0.92 9.89
C ARG A 355 15.67 -0.32 10.59
N LEU A 356 14.60 -1.10 10.73
CA LEU A 356 13.40 -0.66 11.44
C LEU A 356 13.70 -0.47 12.94
N TYR A 357 14.45 -1.38 13.56
CA TYR A 357 14.88 -1.24 14.94
C TYR A 357 15.72 0.03 15.15
N GLU A 358 16.70 0.29 14.28
CA GLU A 358 17.52 1.50 14.33
C GLU A 358 16.68 2.78 14.21
N LEU A 359 15.67 2.76 13.34
CA LEU A 359 14.74 3.88 13.17
C LEU A 359 13.95 4.12 14.48
N ILE A 360 13.44 3.06 15.10
CA ILE A 360 12.70 3.12 16.37
C ILE A 360 13.62 3.64 17.48
N TRP A 361 14.84 3.13 17.56
CA TRP A 361 15.82 3.56 18.55
C TRP A 361 16.14 5.05 18.42
N LYS A 362 16.49 5.50 17.21
CA LYS A 362 16.81 6.91 16.91
C LYS A 362 15.67 7.85 17.28
N ARG A 363 14.43 7.50 16.93
CA ARG A 363 13.25 8.31 17.27
C ARG A 363 13.02 8.38 18.76
N THR A 364 13.15 7.25 19.45
CA THR A 364 12.99 7.16 20.92
C THR A 364 14.01 8.04 21.63
N ILE A 365 15.29 7.92 21.30
CA ILE A 365 16.36 8.75 21.89
C ILE A 365 16.13 10.23 21.58
N ALA A 366 15.90 10.57 20.30
CA ALA A 366 15.69 11.95 19.88
C ALA A 366 14.51 12.60 20.61
N SER A 367 13.44 11.87 20.87
CA SER A 367 12.25 12.39 21.60
C SER A 367 12.58 12.93 23.00
N GLN A 368 13.63 12.43 23.63
CA GLN A 368 14.07 12.79 24.98
C GLN A 368 15.35 13.64 24.98
N MET A 369 15.81 14.08 23.78
CA MET A 369 16.95 14.99 23.66
C MET A 369 16.51 16.45 23.70
N ALA A 370 17.44 17.34 23.99
CA ALA A 370 17.24 18.78 24.02
C ALA A 370 16.84 19.33 22.63
N ASP A 371 16.10 20.43 22.64
CA ASP A 371 15.73 21.16 21.43
C ASP A 371 16.95 21.58 20.64
N ALA A 372 16.90 21.52 19.32
CA ALA A 372 17.87 22.18 18.48
C ALA A 372 17.67 23.70 18.54
N GLN A 373 18.75 24.44 18.74
CA GLN A 373 18.73 25.89 18.81
C GLN A 373 19.35 26.47 17.53
N LEU A 374 18.56 27.28 16.85
CA LEU A 374 18.93 27.92 15.61
C LEU A 374 18.80 29.43 15.77
N GLU A 375 19.52 30.13 14.94
CA GLU A 375 19.44 31.56 14.84
C GLU A 375 19.06 31.93 13.42
N LYS A 376 17.82 32.43 13.24
CA LYS A 376 17.32 32.85 11.94
C LYS A 376 17.62 34.34 11.76
N THR A 377 18.43 34.65 10.75
CA THR A 377 18.73 36.02 10.36
C THR A 377 17.91 36.40 9.14
N THR A 378 17.17 37.49 9.24
CA THR A 378 16.43 38.10 8.12
C THR A 378 17.02 39.46 7.81
N VAL A 379 17.41 39.66 6.57
CA VAL A 379 18.00 40.92 6.09
C VAL A 379 17.02 41.56 5.11
N ASN A 380 16.50 42.73 5.45
CA ASN A 380 15.66 43.57 4.61
C ASN A 380 16.51 44.56 3.82
N ILE A 381 16.45 44.45 2.50
CA ILE A 381 17.25 45.27 1.55
C ILE A 381 16.28 46.19 0.83
N GLY A 382 16.46 47.50 0.99
CA GLY A 382 15.74 48.54 0.29
C GLY A 382 16.24 48.75 -1.11
N ILE A 383 15.39 49.24 -1.98
CA ILE A 383 15.64 49.59 -3.38
C ILE A 383 15.43 51.07 -3.51
N SER A 384 16.45 51.86 -3.85
CA SER A 384 16.39 53.31 -3.82
C SER A 384 15.34 53.93 -4.75
N THR A 385 15.06 53.27 -5.87
CA THR A 385 14.09 53.73 -6.89
C THR A 385 12.69 53.24 -6.64
N VAL A 386 12.49 52.27 -5.70
CA VAL A 386 11.17 51.70 -5.33
C VAL A 386 11.07 51.64 -3.81
N PRO A 387 10.80 52.75 -3.10
CA PRO A 387 10.86 52.81 -1.65
C PRO A 387 9.91 51.86 -0.92
N ASP A 388 8.79 51.53 -1.53
CA ASP A 388 7.77 50.64 -0.94
C ASP A 388 8.10 49.16 -1.14
N ALA A 389 9.06 48.83 -2.02
CA ALA A 389 9.49 47.47 -2.26
C ALA A 389 10.75 47.13 -1.45
N ARG A 390 10.88 45.86 -1.11
CA ARG A 390 12.05 45.33 -0.43
C ARG A 390 12.44 43.96 -0.97
N LEU A 391 13.72 43.65 -0.86
CA LEU A 391 14.21 42.30 -1.04
C LEU A 391 14.56 41.70 0.32
N ARG A 392 14.36 40.42 0.50
CA ARG A 392 14.63 39.74 1.75
C ARG A 392 15.64 38.63 1.53
N ALA A 393 16.76 38.67 2.24
CA ALA A 393 17.66 37.55 2.36
C ALA A 393 17.47 36.86 3.71
N GLN A 394 17.45 35.54 3.72
CA GLN A 394 17.30 34.77 4.95
C GLN A 394 18.44 33.75 5.06
N GLY A 395 18.84 33.48 6.31
CA GLY A 395 19.79 32.43 6.62
C GLY A 395 19.55 31.88 8.00
N GLU A 396 19.91 30.63 8.20
CA GLU A 396 19.77 29.96 9.48
C GLU A 396 21.11 29.40 9.92
N VAL A 397 21.48 29.64 11.17
CA VAL A 397 22.70 29.12 11.78
C VAL A 397 22.35 28.19 12.91
N LEU A 398 22.80 26.94 12.82
CA LEU A 398 22.65 25.95 13.88
C LEU A 398 23.63 26.27 15.03
N LYS A 399 23.12 26.73 16.17
CA LYS A 399 23.90 27.06 17.37
C LYS A 399 24.13 25.84 18.24
N PHE A 400 23.11 24.99 18.34
CA PHE A 400 23.16 23.74 19.07
C PHE A 400 22.28 22.70 18.36
N ASP A 401 22.88 21.57 18.01
CA ASP A 401 22.24 20.54 17.21
C ASP A 401 21.13 19.77 17.97
N GLY A 402 21.23 19.67 19.31
CA GLY A 402 20.21 19.00 20.10
C GLY A 402 19.86 17.61 19.55
N PHE A 403 18.58 17.33 19.39
CA PHE A 403 18.09 16.06 18.86
C PHE A 403 18.45 15.80 17.37
N LEU A 404 18.73 16.84 16.60
CA LEU A 404 19.13 16.71 15.18
C LEU A 404 20.42 15.90 15.02
N LYS A 405 21.25 15.79 16.06
CA LYS A 405 22.43 14.94 16.09
C LYS A 405 22.12 13.46 15.83
N VAL A 406 20.93 13.00 16.20
CA VAL A 406 20.50 11.60 16.11
C VAL A 406 19.43 11.39 15.05
N TYR A 407 18.52 12.33 14.93
CA TYR A 407 17.31 12.12 14.11
C TYR A 407 16.76 13.41 13.51
N LEU A 408 16.47 13.34 12.22
CA LEU A 408 15.70 14.34 11.48
C LEU A 408 14.45 13.67 10.92
N GLU A 409 13.27 14.24 11.15
CA GLU A 409 12.00 13.76 10.58
C GLU A 409 11.94 14.05 9.08
N SER A 410 11.32 13.15 8.32
CA SER A 410 11.09 13.34 6.88
C SER A 410 9.73 13.99 6.63
N ASN A 411 9.63 14.79 5.59
CA ASN A 411 8.38 15.36 5.10
C ASN A 411 7.93 14.65 3.81
N ASP A 412 6.62 14.69 3.52
CA ASP A 412 6.07 14.19 2.26
C ASP A 412 6.23 15.22 1.11
N ASP A 413 6.55 16.48 1.46
CA ASP A 413 6.68 17.60 0.55
C ASP A 413 8.13 17.74 0.03
N GLU A 414 8.71 16.62 -0.47
CA GLU A 414 10.02 16.64 -1.15
C GLU A 414 10.02 17.48 -2.44
N ASP A 415 8.83 17.85 -2.93
CA ASP A 415 8.64 18.70 -4.12
C ASP A 415 8.73 20.19 -3.83
N ASP A 416 9.06 20.60 -2.61
CA ASP A 416 9.29 22.01 -2.29
C ASP A 416 10.68 22.45 -2.80
N GLU A 417 10.83 22.52 -4.14
CA GLU A 417 11.97 23.19 -4.79
C GLU A 417 12.09 24.66 -4.35
N ASP A 418 11.04 25.20 -3.74
CA ASP A 418 10.99 26.53 -3.15
C ASP A 418 11.57 26.59 -1.72
N ALA A 419 11.85 25.46 -1.09
CA ALA A 419 12.63 25.42 0.15
C ALA A 419 14.06 25.86 -0.20
N GLN A 420 14.30 27.14 -0.16
CA GLN A 420 15.64 27.69 -0.27
C GLN A 420 16.50 26.95 0.75
N GLU A 421 17.61 26.36 0.32
CA GLU A 421 18.68 26.04 1.25
C GLU A 421 19.04 27.32 1.96
N GLU A 422 18.45 27.56 3.14
CA GLU A 422 18.79 28.68 4.00
C GLU A 422 20.24 28.48 4.45
N GLY A 423 21.17 28.93 3.61
CA GLY A 423 22.60 28.85 3.87
C GLY A 423 23.00 29.86 4.96
N ILE A 424 24.24 29.71 5.46
CA ILE A 424 24.83 30.71 6.38
C ILE A 424 25.02 32.01 5.62
N LEU A 425 24.41 33.11 6.13
CA LEU A 425 24.62 34.42 5.55
C LEU A 425 26.07 34.91 5.84
N PRO A 426 26.70 35.60 4.90
CA PRO A 426 27.97 36.28 5.15
C PRO A 426 27.79 37.41 6.19
N PRO A 427 28.88 37.97 6.79
CA PRO A 427 28.76 39.09 7.69
C PRO A 427 28.20 40.30 6.94
N LEU A 428 27.12 40.86 7.47
CA LEU A 428 26.37 42.00 6.90
C LEU A 428 26.17 43.07 7.97
N SER A 429 26.11 44.36 7.55
CA SER A 429 25.88 45.47 8.44
C SER A 429 24.71 46.32 7.97
N LYS A 430 23.92 46.86 8.89
CA LYS A 430 22.90 47.88 8.58
C LYS A 430 23.50 49.06 7.88
N GLY A 431 22.87 49.54 6.82
CA GLY A 431 23.35 50.65 6.00
C GLY A 431 24.36 50.28 4.93
N GLN A 432 24.78 48.98 4.88
CA GLN A 432 25.69 48.48 3.84
C GLN A 432 25.04 48.53 2.47
N VAL A 433 25.74 49.07 1.48
CA VAL A 433 25.33 49.06 0.07
C VAL A 433 25.75 47.72 -0.54
N LEU A 434 24.86 47.11 -1.28
CA LEU A 434 25.06 45.79 -1.90
C LEU A 434 25.19 45.95 -3.42
N PRO A 435 26.34 45.61 -4.03
CA PRO A 435 26.47 45.57 -5.47
C PRO A 435 25.61 44.46 -6.08
N LEU A 436 24.63 44.85 -6.89
CA LEU A 436 23.78 43.91 -7.63
C LEU A 436 24.62 43.21 -8.69
N LYS A 437 24.59 41.89 -8.70
CA LYS A 437 25.18 41.08 -9.79
C LYS A 437 24.16 40.85 -10.89
N GLU A 438 22.97 40.43 -10.50
CA GLU A 438 21.81 40.19 -11.37
C GLU A 438 20.51 40.12 -10.54
N MET A 439 19.41 40.48 -11.19
CA MET A 439 18.07 40.31 -10.66
C MET A 439 17.24 39.54 -11.71
N THR A 440 16.50 38.54 -11.29
CA THR A 440 15.69 37.69 -12.19
C THR A 440 14.24 37.69 -11.75
N ALA A 441 13.33 37.92 -12.69
CA ALA A 441 11.91 37.64 -12.50
C ALA A 441 11.60 36.33 -13.25
N THR A 442 11.35 35.28 -12.51
CA THR A 442 11.12 33.94 -13.05
C THR A 442 9.64 33.58 -12.96
N GLN A 443 9.07 33.18 -14.09
CA GLN A 443 7.71 32.66 -14.13
C GLN A 443 7.63 31.39 -13.32
N ARG A 444 6.64 31.30 -12.46
CA ARG A 444 6.25 30.15 -11.65
C ARG A 444 4.78 29.89 -11.81
N PHE A 445 4.35 28.75 -11.35
CA PHE A 445 2.96 28.34 -11.50
C PHE A 445 2.43 27.84 -10.15
N THR A 446 1.14 28.10 -9.89
CA THR A 446 0.47 27.49 -8.76
C THR A 446 0.46 25.98 -8.92
N ARG A 447 0.51 25.26 -7.82
CA ARG A 447 0.59 23.79 -7.81
C ARG A 447 -0.70 23.19 -7.26
N SER A 448 -1.20 22.15 -7.89
CA SER A 448 -2.29 21.34 -7.35
C SER A 448 -1.85 20.64 -6.05
N PRO A 449 -2.79 20.21 -5.20
CA PRO A 449 -2.47 19.33 -4.09
C PRO A 449 -1.78 18.06 -4.58
N SER A 450 -0.78 17.58 -3.84
CA SER A 450 -0.09 16.33 -4.21
C SER A 450 -0.98 15.12 -4.00
N ARG A 451 -0.89 14.12 -4.89
CA ARG A 451 -1.50 12.81 -4.68
C ARG A 451 -0.94 12.13 -3.44
N TYR A 452 -1.76 11.33 -2.79
CA TYR A 452 -1.32 10.58 -1.62
C TYR A 452 -0.21 9.59 -1.96
N THR A 453 0.74 9.46 -1.04
CA THR A 453 1.55 8.25 -0.85
C THR A 453 0.83 7.32 0.10
N GLN A 454 1.30 6.07 0.26
CA GLN A 454 0.75 5.20 1.32
C GLN A 454 0.93 5.83 2.71
N ALA A 455 2.04 6.53 2.94
CA ALA A 455 2.33 7.23 4.19
C ALA A 455 1.36 8.39 4.45
N SER A 456 1.19 9.29 3.49
CA SER A 456 0.29 10.45 3.66
C SER A 456 -1.19 10.04 3.69
N LEU A 457 -1.58 8.94 3.04
CA LEU A 457 -2.93 8.40 3.18
C LEU A 457 -3.18 7.87 4.60
N ILE A 458 -2.22 7.15 5.21
CA ILE A 458 -2.33 6.70 6.61
C ILE A 458 -2.41 7.90 7.56
N LYS A 459 -1.59 8.93 7.34
CA LYS A 459 -1.65 10.17 8.11
C LYS A 459 -3.05 10.79 8.01
N LYS A 460 -3.62 10.86 6.80
CA LYS A 460 -4.97 11.43 6.59
C LYS A 460 -6.07 10.61 7.27
N LEU A 461 -5.98 9.28 7.23
CA LEU A 461 -6.91 8.39 7.95
C LEU A 461 -6.84 8.62 9.46
N GLU A 462 -5.63 8.74 10.03
CA GLU A 462 -5.44 9.03 11.46
C GLU A 462 -6.01 10.39 11.84
N GLU A 463 -5.76 11.44 11.04
CA GLU A 463 -6.31 12.79 11.24
C GLU A 463 -7.84 12.81 11.27
N LEU A 464 -8.48 12.01 10.43
CA LEU A 464 -9.93 11.88 10.33
C LEU A 464 -10.51 10.88 11.35
N GLY A 465 -9.71 10.21 12.17
CA GLY A 465 -10.16 9.19 13.11
C GLY A 465 -10.63 7.88 12.45
N ILE A 466 -10.33 7.69 11.16
CA ILE A 466 -10.78 6.54 10.36
C ILE A 466 -9.80 5.39 10.54
N GLY A 467 -10.28 4.28 11.08
CA GLY A 467 -9.45 3.11 11.38
C GLY A 467 -8.71 3.20 12.71
N ARG A 468 -7.89 2.20 12.99
CA ARG A 468 -7.11 2.03 14.23
C ARG A 468 -5.75 1.39 13.89
N PRO A 469 -4.80 1.32 14.82
CA PRO A 469 -3.49 0.69 14.60
C PRO A 469 -3.53 -0.69 13.92
N SER A 470 -4.56 -1.47 14.17
CA SER A 470 -4.74 -2.81 13.57
C SER A 470 -5.24 -2.77 12.12
N THR A 471 -5.85 -1.67 11.65
CA THR A 471 -6.55 -1.61 10.35
C THR A 471 -5.86 -0.77 9.28
N TYR A 472 -4.94 0.14 9.60
CA TYR A 472 -4.29 1.02 8.61
C TYR A 472 -3.61 0.23 7.48
N ALA A 473 -2.65 -0.61 7.81
CA ALA A 473 -1.91 -1.38 6.81
C ALA A 473 -2.80 -2.35 6.00
N PRO A 474 -3.71 -3.14 6.63
CA PRO A 474 -4.64 -3.99 5.89
C PRO A 474 -5.55 -3.22 4.94
N THR A 475 -6.04 -2.02 5.33
CA THR A 475 -6.91 -1.20 4.49
C THR A 475 -6.17 -0.71 3.25
N VAL A 476 -4.97 -0.14 3.41
CA VAL A 476 -4.16 0.31 2.27
C VAL A 476 -3.84 -0.85 1.34
N SER A 477 -3.42 -2.00 1.86
CA SER A 477 -3.17 -3.20 1.05
C SER A 477 -4.43 -3.66 0.30
N LYS A 478 -5.60 -3.55 0.93
CA LYS A 478 -6.88 -4.03 0.38
C LYS A 478 -7.40 -3.16 -0.76
N ILE A 479 -7.27 -1.83 -0.67
CA ILE A 479 -7.68 -0.92 -1.76
C ILE A 479 -6.75 -1.03 -2.97
N MET A 480 -5.50 -1.41 -2.74
CA MET A 480 -4.48 -1.61 -3.77
C MET A 480 -4.43 -3.04 -4.32
N ASP A 481 -5.28 -3.96 -3.86
CA ASP A 481 -5.32 -5.35 -4.36
C ASP A 481 -5.68 -5.36 -5.85
N PRO A 482 -4.80 -5.85 -6.74
CA PRO A 482 -5.05 -5.85 -8.19
C PRO A 482 -6.33 -6.58 -8.63
N LYS A 483 -6.86 -7.46 -7.78
CA LYS A 483 -8.13 -8.17 -8.05
C LYS A 483 -9.34 -7.25 -7.96
N ARG A 484 -9.26 -6.18 -7.16
CA ARG A 484 -10.28 -5.16 -6.99
C ARG A 484 -10.04 -3.97 -7.90
N GLY A 485 -8.78 -3.55 -7.99
CA GLY A 485 -8.31 -2.50 -8.88
C GLY A 485 -8.87 -1.12 -8.56
N TYR A 486 -9.07 -0.77 -7.27
CA TYR A 486 -9.61 0.55 -6.91
C TYR A 486 -8.56 1.65 -6.94
N VAL A 487 -7.37 1.33 -6.49
CA VAL A 487 -6.24 2.27 -6.37
C VAL A 487 -4.99 1.60 -6.89
N THR A 488 -4.22 2.31 -7.71
CA THR A 488 -2.90 1.89 -8.18
C THR A 488 -1.82 2.76 -7.58
N SER A 489 -0.60 2.24 -7.49
CA SER A 489 0.58 3.05 -7.16
C SER A 489 1.42 3.18 -8.42
N GLU A 490 1.62 4.42 -8.86
CA GLU A 490 2.28 4.71 -10.13
C GLU A 490 3.42 5.70 -9.96
N THR A 491 4.39 5.56 -10.86
CA THR A 491 5.42 6.56 -11.13
C THR A 491 5.18 7.04 -12.54
N ARG A 492 4.91 8.33 -12.72
CA ARG A 492 4.66 8.95 -14.03
C ARG A 492 5.80 9.91 -14.36
N GLU A 493 6.25 9.86 -15.58
CA GLU A 493 7.13 10.86 -16.16
C GLU A 493 6.30 12.13 -16.36
N GLY A 494 6.85 13.29 -16.01
CA GLY A 494 6.15 14.55 -16.21
C GLY A 494 6.10 14.95 -17.68
N THR A 495 5.49 16.08 -17.94
CA THR A 495 5.46 16.75 -19.24
C THR A 495 6.33 17.99 -19.24
N GLU A 496 6.90 18.33 -20.39
CA GLU A 496 7.67 19.56 -20.55
C GLU A 496 6.73 20.77 -20.54
N ARG A 497 7.10 21.79 -19.79
CA ARG A 497 6.45 23.08 -19.74
C ARG A 497 7.45 24.20 -19.90
N ASN A 498 7.15 25.15 -20.79
CA ASN A 498 7.97 26.33 -20.94
C ASN A 498 7.62 27.37 -19.86
N TYR A 499 8.65 28.09 -19.39
CA TYR A 499 8.51 29.23 -18.50
C TYR A 499 9.47 30.36 -18.89
N GLU A 500 9.08 31.59 -18.64
CA GLU A 500 9.88 32.77 -18.95
C GLU A 500 10.73 33.22 -17.75
N THR A 501 11.91 33.74 -18.06
CA THR A 501 12.78 34.42 -17.10
C THR A 501 13.20 35.75 -17.67
N LEU A 502 12.85 36.84 -17.00
CA LEU A 502 13.37 38.16 -17.27
C LEU A 502 14.59 38.40 -16.39
N LYS A 503 15.67 38.91 -16.96
CA LYS A 503 16.94 39.06 -16.26
C LYS A 503 17.50 40.47 -16.44
N LEU A 504 17.61 41.17 -15.32
CA LEU A 504 18.31 42.44 -15.23
C LEU A 504 19.78 42.23 -14.86
N LYS A 505 20.70 42.64 -15.72
CA LYS A 505 22.14 42.60 -15.49
C LYS A 505 22.81 43.80 -16.17
N ALA A 506 23.65 44.53 -15.43
CA ALA A 506 24.33 45.72 -15.92
C ALA A 506 23.37 46.67 -16.68
N ASP A 507 22.25 47.03 -16.05
CA ASP A 507 21.21 47.91 -16.56
C ASP A 507 20.46 47.45 -17.82
N ASN A 508 20.73 46.24 -18.29
CA ASN A 508 20.03 45.64 -19.42
C ASN A 508 19.08 44.51 -18.96
N ILE A 509 17.87 44.52 -19.51
CA ILE A 509 16.86 43.48 -19.26
C ILE A 509 16.78 42.55 -20.48
N THR A 510 17.01 41.27 -20.25
CA THR A 510 16.88 40.23 -21.28
C THR A 510 15.81 39.26 -20.90
N SER A 511 15.13 38.67 -21.90
CA SER A 511 14.14 37.60 -21.71
C SER A 511 14.70 36.29 -22.25
N GLU A 512 14.45 35.20 -21.52
CA GLU A 512 14.86 33.85 -21.91
C GLU A 512 13.69 32.88 -21.58
N THR A 513 13.36 32.02 -22.53
CA THR A 513 12.41 30.92 -22.29
C THR A 513 13.19 29.67 -21.92
N LYS A 514 12.78 29.02 -20.83
CA LYS A 514 13.35 27.75 -20.33
C LYS A 514 12.29 26.69 -20.26
N THR A 515 12.70 25.45 -20.18
CA THR A 515 11.80 24.30 -20.05
C THR A 515 12.02 23.64 -18.69
N GLU A 516 10.92 23.24 -18.05
CA GLU A 516 10.93 22.41 -16.83
C GLU A 516 10.04 21.17 -17.04
N ILE A 517 10.27 20.12 -16.25
CA ILE A 517 9.39 18.95 -16.23
C ILE A 517 8.35 19.15 -15.13
N THR A 518 7.07 19.13 -15.49
CA THR A 518 5.96 19.27 -14.56
C THR A 518 5.11 18.01 -14.50
N GLY A 519 4.46 17.74 -13.36
CA GLY A 519 3.57 16.61 -13.17
C GLY A 519 4.26 15.25 -13.01
N ALA A 520 5.59 15.21 -12.94
CA ALA A 520 6.31 13.99 -12.59
C ALA A 520 5.91 13.51 -11.18
N THR A 521 5.71 12.21 -11.02
CA THR A 521 5.33 11.63 -9.72
C THR A 521 6.09 10.33 -9.46
N SER A 522 6.37 10.05 -8.20
CA SER A 522 6.99 8.79 -7.78
C SER A 522 6.15 8.11 -6.70
N ASN A 523 5.76 6.85 -6.95
CA ASN A 523 5.02 6.01 -6.00
C ASN A 523 3.77 6.68 -5.41
N ARG A 524 3.04 7.46 -6.21
CA ARG A 524 1.80 8.12 -5.80
C ARG A 524 0.59 7.22 -6.07
N LEU A 525 -0.47 7.40 -5.26
CA LEU A 525 -1.71 6.66 -5.35
C LEU A 525 -2.68 7.35 -6.32
N PHE A 526 -3.16 6.58 -7.29
CA PHE A 526 -4.12 7.01 -8.30
C PHE A 526 -5.44 6.25 -8.13
N ALA A 527 -6.55 6.94 -8.22
CA ALA A 527 -7.85 6.30 -8.35
C ALA A 527 -7.98 5.67 -9.73
N SER A 528 -8.44 4.43 -9.80
CA SER A 528 -8.79 3.80 -11.07
C SER A 528 -10.23 4.15 -11.47
N ASP A 529 -10.60 3.94 -12.75
CA ASP A 529 -11.98 4.11 -13.21
C ASP A 529 -12.98 3.25 -12.42
N VAL A 530 -12.56 2.05 -12.00
CA VAL A 530 -13.39 1.20 -11.12
C VAL A 530 -13.53 1.82 -9.73
N GLY A 531 -12.47 2.43 -9.22
CA GLY A 531 -12.47 3.13 -7.94
C GLY A 531 -13.40 4.34 -7.96
N LEU A 532 -13.34 5.14 -9.05
CA LEU A 532 -14.24 6.28 -9.29
C LEU A 532 -15.69 5.83 -9.32
N ALA A 533 -16.03 4.88 -10.21
CA ALA A 533 -17.41 4.39 -10.39
C ALA A 533 -18.00 3.77 -9.10
N VAL A 534 -17.19 3.04 -8.32
CA VAL A 534 -17.65 2.47 -7.04
C VAL A 534 -17.82 3.54 -5.98
N SER A 535 -16.90 4.51 -5.93
CA SER A 535 -17.00 5.63 -4.98
C SER A 535 -18.25 6.46 -5.22
N ASP A 536 -18.56 6.77 -6.48
CA ASP A 536 -19.75 7.55 -6.85
C ASP A 536 -21.02 6.79 -6.51
N PHE A 537 -21.12 5.55 -6.95
CA PHE A 537 -22.29 4.73 -6.65
C PHE A 537 -22.55 4.61 -5.15
N LEU A 538 -21.50 4.39 -4.35
CA LEU A 538 -21.66 4.30 -2.91
C LEU A 538 -21.96 5.66 -2.27
N ALA A 539 -21.41 6.75 -2.78
CA ALA A 539 -21.70 8.09 -2.27
C ALA A 539 -23.15 8.53 -2.57
N GLU A 540 -23.69 8.15 -3.72
CA GLU A 540 -25.07 8.43 -4.12
C GLU A 540 -26.10 7.63 -3.30
N HIS A 541 -25.85 6.36 -3.07
CA HIS A 541 -26.85 5.46 -2.49
C HIS A 541 -26.62 5.11 -1.02
N PHE A 542 -25.43 5.35 -0.46
CA PHE A 542 -25.02 5.01 0.91
C PHE A 542 -24.25 6.14 1.56
N GLU A 543 -24.83 7.35 1.55
CA GLU A 543 -24.18 8.58 2.02
C GLU A 543 -23.59 8.45 3.42
N ASP A 544 -24.36 7.89 4.38
CA ASP A 544 -23.93 7.70 5.76
C ASP A 544 -22.68 6.82 5.86
N VAL A 545 -22.65 5.70 5.13
CA VAL A 545 -21.50 4.79 5.12
C VAL A 545 -20.26 5.44 4.49
N MET A 546 -20.48 6.39 3.57
CA MET A 546 -19.43 7.15 2.88
C MET A 546 -19.05 8.44 3.62
N ASN A 547 -19.67 8.73 4.77
CA ASN A 547 -19.36 9.87 5.60
C ASN A 547 -18.12 9.56 6.50
N TYR A 548 -17.15 10.48 6.50
CA TYR A 548 -15.93 10.33 7.31
C TYR A 548 -16.22 10.36 8.80
N ASN A 549 -17.07 11.30 9.23
CA ASN A 549 -17.43 11.46 10.65
C ASN A 549 -18.15 10.20 11.16
N PHE A 550 -19.09 9.68 10.39
CA PHE A 550 -19.79 8.44 10.76
C PHE A 550 -18.82 7.27 11.00
N THR A 551 -17.82 7.11 10.11
CA THR A 551 -16.82 6.05 10.30
C THR A 551 -15.98 6.25 11.57
N ALA A 552 -15.63 7.49 11.90
CA ALA A 552 -14.94 7.84 13.14
C ALA A 552 -15.81 7.59 14.38
N GLU A 553 -17.08 8.01 14.36
CA GLU A 553 -18.04 7.78 15.45
C GLU A 553 -18.29 6.31 15.75
N VAL A 554 -18.34 5.47 14.71
CA VAL A 554 -18.45 4.01 14.89
C VAL A 554 -17.20 3.45 15.58
N GLU A 555 -16.03 3.96 15.26
CA GLU A 555 -14.79 3.56 15.96
C GLU A 555 -14.78 4.02 17.43
N GLU A 556 -15.33 5.19 17.74
CA GLU A 556 -15.51 5.68 19.11
C GLU A 556 -16.52 4.81 19.87
N LYS A 557 -17.64 4.43 19.25
CA LYS A 557 -18.61 3.50 19.87
C LYS A 557 -17.99 2.14 20.21
N PHE A 558 -17.05 1.64 19.40
CA PHE A 558 -16.31 0.43 19.80
C PHE A 558 -15.39 0.68 20.99
N ASP A 559 -14.88 1.89 21.19
CA ASP A 559 -14.11 2.25 22.37
C ASP A 559 -15.03 2.32 23.61
N GLU A 560 -16.22 2.93 23.49
CA GLU A 560 -17.25 2.96 24.54
C GLU A 560 -17.74 1.55 24.94
N ILE A 561 -17.87 0.63 23.96
CA ILE A 561 -18.21 -0.78 24.26
C ILE A 561 -17.07 -1.45 25.05
N ALA A 562 -15.81 -1.17 24.70
CA ALA A 562 -14.66 -1.71 25.42
C ALA A 562 -14.59 -1.22 26.87
N GLU A 563 -15.09 -0.02 27.15
CA GLU A 563 -15.22 0.55 28.49
C GLU A 563 -16.49 0.08 29.23
N GLY A 564 -17.38 -0.67 28.57
CA GLY A 564 -18.63 -1.17 29.12
C GLY A 564 -19.74 -0.13 29.24
N GLN A 565 -19.61 1.03 28.56
CA GLN A 565 -20.58 2.13 28.58
C GLN A 565 -21.76 1.88 27.66
N VAL A 566 -21.58 1.15 26.57
CA VAL A 566 -22.60 0.89 25.54
C VAL A 566 -22.77 -0.60 25.27
N SER A 567 -24.01 -1.04 25.10
CA SER A 567 -24.30 -2.41 24.66
C SER A 567 -23.96 -2.58 23.17
N TRP A 568 -23.12 -3.56 22.86
CA TRP A 568 -22.72 -3.85 21.50
C TRP A 568 -23.87 -4.32 20.61
N THR A 569 -24.84 -5.06 21.16
CA THR A 569 -26.02 -5.52 20.42
C THR A 569 -26.96 -4.37 20.11
N GLN A 570 -27.14 -3.43 21.04
CA GLN A 570 -27.94 -2.23 20.80
C GLN A 570 -27.31 -1.36 19.70
N MET A 571 -26.01 -1.11 19.80
CA MET A 571 -25.28 -0.34 18.78
C MET A 571 -25.40 -0.98 17.38
N LEU A 572 -25.30 -2.30 17.28
CA LEU A 572 -25.48 -3.00 16.01
C LEU A 572 -26.91 -2.88 15.48
N ASN A 573 -27.92 -2.98 16.35
CA ASN A 573 -29.31 -2.88 15.97
C ASN A 573 -29.65 -1.49 15.42
N ASP A 574 -29.20 -0.45 16.13
CA ASP A 574 -29.44 0.95 15.76
C ASP A 574 -28.82 1.30 14.38
N PHE A 575 -27.70 0.68 14.07
CA PHE A 575 -27.06 0.83 12.76
C PHE A 575 -27.69 -0.05 11.68
N TYR A 576 -27.87 -1.34 11.98
CA TYR A 576 -28.13 -2.35 10.94
C TYR A 576 -29.52 -2.23 10.31
N LEU A 577 -30.54 -1.94 11.10
CA LEU A 577 -31.91 -1.91 10.57
C LEU A 577 -32.10 -0.83 9.48
N PRO A 578 -31.70 0.44 9.69
CA PRO A 578 -31.77 1.45 8.63
C PRO A 578 -30.89 1.09 7.42
N PHE A 579 -29.68 0.60 7.69
CA PHE A 579 -28.74 0.23 6.65
C PHE A 579 -29.26 -0.92 5.76
N HIS A 580 -29.82 -1.95 6.35
CA HIS A 580 -30.38 -3.09 5.62
C HIS A 580 -31.56 -2.68 4.74
N GLY A 581 -32.46 -1.85 5.26
CA GLY A 581 -33.58 -1.30 4.46
C GLY A 581 -33.06 -0.53 3.23
N LEU A 582 -32.04 0.28 3.40
CA LEU A 582 -31.39 1.01 2.30
C LEU A 582 -30.71 0.08 1.27
N VAL A 583 -30.11 -1.04 1.73
CA VAL A 583 -29.53 -2.06 0.85
C VAL A 583 -30.62 -2.74 0.00
N GLU A 584 -31.77 -3.08 0.59
CA GLU A 584 -32.89 -3.67 -0.14
C GLU A 584 -33.42 -2.70 -1.18
N GLU A 585 -33.73 -1.45 -0.78
CA GLU A 585 -34.21 -0.39 -1.66
C GLU A 585 -33.24 -0.14 -2.83
N THR A 586 -31.96 0.03 -2.55
CA THR A 586 -30.94 0.23 -3.59
C THR A 586 -30.81 -0.98 -4.50
N THR A 587 -30.91 -2.20 -3.93
CA THR A 587 -30.83 -3.44 -4.73
C THR A 587 -31.99 -3.56 -5.71
N GLU A 588 -33.19 -3.07 -5.35
CA GLU A 588 -34.37 -3.11 -6.22
C GLU A 588 -34.37 -1.94 -7.20
N ASN A 589 -34.20 -0.72 -6.74
CA ASN A 589 -34.53 0.50 -7.45
C ASN A 589 -33.33 1.15 -8.18
N ALA A 590 -32.11 1.02 -7.69
CA ALA A 590 -30.96 1.67 -8.33
C ALA A 590 -30.72 1.12 -9.75
N GLU A 591 -30.38 1.97 -10.66
CA GLU A 591 -29.96 1.59 -11.99
C GLU A 591 -28.58 0.88 -11.96
N ARG A 592 -28.30 0.09 -12.97
CA ARG A 592 -26.98 -0.49 -13.10
C ARG A 592 -26.01 0.59 -13.59
N VAL A 593 -24.91 0.78 -12.88
CA VAL A 593 -23.86 1.71 -13.32
C VAL A 593 -23.34 1.29 -14.70
N SER A 594 -23.68 2.06 -15.72
CA SER A 594 -22.92 2.09 -16.95
C SER A 594 -21.83 3.13 -16.75
N ALA A 595 -20.65 2.71 -16.29
CA ALA A 595 -19.52 3.63 -16.24
C ALA A 595 -19.12 3.96 -17.69
N GLU A 596 -19.80 4.94 -18.28
CA GLU A 596 -19.54 5.44 -19.63
C GLU A 596 -19.60 6.98 -19.61
N ARG A 597 -18.72 7.59 -20.38
CA ARG A 597 -18.66 9.04 -20.60
C ARG A 597 -18.71 9.31 -22.10
N HIS A 598 -19.64 10.15 -22.50
CA HIS A 598 -19.75 10.63 -23.88
C HIS A 598 -18.68 11.69 -24.11
N LEU A 599 -17.84 11.49 -25.14
CA LEU A 599 -16.76 12.40 -25.51
C LEU A 599 -17.22 13.40 -26.58
N GLY A 600 -18.12 13.00 -27.48
CA GLY A 600 -18.63 13.81 -28.58
C GLY A 600 -19.17 12.98 -29.72
N ILE A 601 -19.28 13.60 -30.87
CA ILE A 601 -19.72 12.98 -32.14
C ILE A 601 -18.55 13.00 -33.09
N ASP A 602 -18.23 11.84 -33.68
CA ASP A 602 -17.24 11.74 -34.73
C ASP A 602 -17.68 12.54 -35.99
N PRO A 603 -16.89 13.52 -36.39
CA PRO A 603 -17.28 14.37 -37.53
C PRO A 603 -17.33 13.62 -38.89
N GLU A 604 -16.63 12.48 -39.02
CA GLU A 604 -16.59 11.72 -40.24
C GLU A 604 -17.80 10.78 -40.40
N THR A 605 -18.18 10.12 -39.28
CA THR A 605 -19.26 9.12 -39.33
C THR A 605 -20.58 9.61 -38.76
N GLY A 606 -20.59 10.75 -38.06
CA GLY A 606 -21.76 11.28 -37.35
C GLY A 606 -22.15 10.45 -36.12
N ARG A 607 -21.31 9.53 -35.67
CA ARG A 607 -21.59 8.60 -34.57
C ARG A 607 -21.04 9.09 -33.24
N THR A 608 -21.69 8.69 -32.18
CA THR A 608 -21.27 8.99 -30.81
C THR A 608 -19.97 8.29 -30.49
N VAL A 609 -19.02 9.05 -29.95
CA VAL A 609 -17.79 8.54 -29.34
C VAL A 609 -17.97 8.54 -27.84
N LEU A 610 -17.75 7.38 -27.20
CA LEU A 610 -17.83 7.24 -25.76
C LEU A 610 -16.68 6.39 -25.22
N VAL A 611 -16.32 6.62 -23.97
CA VAL A 611 -15.44 5.75 -23.21
C VAL A 611 -16.27 5.02 -22.18
N ARG A 612 -16.02 3.72 -22.02
CA ARG A 612 -16.77 2.88 -21.08
C ARG A 612 -15.91 1.83 -20.41
N LEU A 613 -16.31 1.42 -19.20
CA LEU A 613 -15.63 0.37 -18.46
C LEU A 613 -16.04 -1.02 -18.98
N SER A 614 -15.09 -1.75 -19.58
CA SER A 614 -15.27 -3.14 -20.01
C SER A 614 -14.79 -4.14 -18.91
N ARG A 615 -14.94 -5.45 -19.21
CA ARG A 615 -14.39 -6.51 -18.31
C ARG A 615 -12.88 -6.41 -18.15
N ASN A 616 -12.17 -5.93 -19.15
CA ASN A 616 -10.70 -5.89 -19.19
C ASN A 616 -10.12 -4.50 -18.88
N GLY A 617 -10.95 -3.54 -18.56
CA GLY A 617 -10.56 -2.14 -18.32
C GLY A 617 -11.35 -1.16 -19.18
N PRO A 618 -11.01 0.13 -19.16
CA PRO A 618 -11.66 1.14 -19.96
C PRO A 618 -11.38 0.92 -21.45
N VAL A 619 -12.40 1.18 -22.27
CA VAL A 619 -12.33 1.10 -23.74
C VAL A 619 -13.10 2.26 -24.35
N LEU A 620 -12.60 2.78 -25.47
CA LEU A 620 -13.32 3.68 -26.33
C LEU A 620 -14.28 2.89 -27.22
N GLN A 621 -15.43 3.47 -27.48
CA GLN A 621 -16.43 2.93 -28.37
C GLN A 621 -16.90 4.02 -29.36
N LEU A 622 -16.93 3.71 -30.65
CA LEU A 622 -17.49 4.53 -31.69
C LEU A 622 -18.78 3.88 -32.19
N GLY A 623 -19.86 4.61 -32.06
CA GLY A 623 -21.23 4.17 -32.36
C GLY A 623 -21.96 3.64 -31.14
N ALA A 624 -23.05 4.28 -30.73
CA ALA A 624 -23.98 3.79 -29.73
C ALA A 624 -24.88 2.68 -30.36
N PRO A 625 -25.41 1.76 -29.55
CA PRO A 625 -26.18 0.60 -30.05
C PRO A 625 -27.42 0.98 -30.90
N ASP A 626 -27.99 2.13 -30.65
CA ASP A 626 -29.16 2.71 -31.32
C ASP A 626 -28.80 3.44 -32.63
N GLU A 627 -27.53 3.76 -32.83
CA GLU A 627 -27.00 4.41 -34.04
C GLU A 627 -26.54 3.41 -35.10
N LEU A 628 -26.47 2.12 -34.75
CA LEU A 628 -25.89 1.07 -35.59
C LEU A 628 -26.99 0.27 -36.34
N LEU A 629 -26.66 -0.19 -37.51
CA LEU A 629 -27.52 -1.12 -38.26
C LEU A 629 -27.62 -2.47 -37.52
N PRO A 630 -28.68 -3.29 -37.74
CA PRO A 630 -28.92 -4.51 -36.98
C PRO A 630 -27.76 -5.52 -36.96
N ASP A 631 -26.91 -5.52 -37.95
CA ASP A 631 -25.77 -6.44 -38.11
C ASP A 631 -24.42 -5.73 -37.87
N GLU A 632 -24.45 -4.45 -37.61
CA GLU A 632 -23.25 -3.64 -37.38
C GLU A 632 -22.81 -3.70 -35.94
N LYS A 633 -21.49 -3.73 -35.71
CA LYS A 633 -20.88 -3.71 -34.37
C LYS A 633 -20.17 -2.40 -34.14
N PRO A 634 -20.21 -1.89 -32.88
CA PRO A 634 -19.41 -0.73 -32.53
C PRO A 634 -17.92 -0.99 -32.76
N LYS A 635 -17.18 0.03 -33.12
CA LYS A 635 -15.72 -0.04 -33.18
C LYS A 635 -15.15 0.27 -31.80
N TYR A 636 -14.20 -0.54 -31.37
CA TYR A 636 -13.56 -0.38 -30.04
C TYR A 636 -12.09 -0.07 -30.19
N ALA A 637 -11.58 0.79 -29.26
CA ALA A 637 -10.15 1.04 -29.12
C ALA A 637 -9.78 0.99 -27.63
N ASN A 638 -8.56 0.51 -27.31
CA ASN A 638 -8.06 0.49 -25.93
C ASN A 638 -7.45 1.84 -25.58
N LEU A 639 -7.62 2.28 -24.31
CA LEU A 639 -6.90 3.42 -23.81
C LEU A 639 -5.42 3.07 -23.58
N PRO A 640 -4.51 4.03 -23.76
CA PRO A 640 -3.13 3.89 -23.37
C PRO A 640 -3.00 3.59 -21.86
N ALA A 641 -1.96 2.86 -21.49
CA ALA A 641 -1.70 2.56 -20.08
C ALA A 641 -1.48 3.85 -19.28
N GLY A 642 -2.18 3.99 -18.15
CA GLY A 642 -2.10 5.15 -17.29
C GLY A 642 -3.06 6.30 -17.64
N MET A 643 -3.84 6.20 -18.70
CA MET A 643 -4.90 7.16 -19.03
C MET A 643 -6.23 6.67 -18.46
N SER A 644 -6.91 7.51 -17.71
CA SER A 644 -8.23 7.22 -17.14
C SER A 644 -9.37 7.63 -18.09
N MET A 645 -10.57 7.13 -17.81
CA MET A 645 -11.78 7.53 -18.55
C MET A 645 -12.09 9.02 -18.39
N GLU A 646 -11.70 9.65 -17.28
CA GLU A 646 -11.93 11.07 -17.02
C GLU A 646 -10.93 11.96 -17.76
N GLU A 647 -9.70 11.48 -17.99
CA GLU A 647 -8.62 12.23 -18.66
C GLU A 647 -8.72 12.22 -20.21
N VAL A 648 -9.41 11.23 -20.78
CA VAL A 648 -9.46 11.11 -22.25
C VAL A 648 -10.41 12.14 -22.87
N GLU A 649 -9.90 12.92 -23.80
CA GLU A 649 -10.65 13.90 -24.59
C GLU A 649 -10.83 13.43 -26.03
N MET A 650 -11.75 14.08 -26.78
CA MET A 650 -12.08 13.71 -28.16
C MET A 650 -10.85 13.66 -29.09
N ASP A 651 -9.98 14.67 -28.97
CA ASP A 651 -8.77 14.78 -29.79
C ASP A 651 -7.77 13.63 -29.52
N THR A 652 -7.75 13.11 -28.30
CA THR A 652 -6.92 11.96 -27.91
C THR A 652 -7.59 10.64 -28.31
N ALA A 653 -8.93 10.57 -28.25
CA ALA A 653 -9.69 9.36 -28.51
C ALA A 653 -9.73 8.98 -30.01
N MET A 654 -9.94 9.95 -30.89
CA MET A 654 -10.13 9.71 -32.33
C MET A 654 -8.94 8.99 -32.97
N PRO A 655 -7.67 9.42 -32.77
CA PRO A 655 -6.53 8.71 -33.30
C PRO A 655 -6.45 7.23 -32.89
N LEU A 656 -6.91 6.89 -31.68
CA LEU A 656 -6.85 5.51 -31.15
C LEU A 656 -7.73 4.53 -31.94
N PHE A 657 -8.79 5.02 -32.60
CA PHE A 657 -9.63 4.18 -33.49
C PHE A 657 -8.96 3.80 -34.81
N SER A 658 -7.85 4.45 -35.17
CA SER A 658 -7.04 4.04 -36.31
C SER A 658 -6.20 2.80 -36.03
N LEU A 659 -6.10 2.39 -34.78
CA LEU A 659 -5.39 1.18 -34.35
C LEU A 659 -6.34 -0.02 -34.17
N PRO A 660 -5.93 -1.27 -34.48
CA PRO A 660 -4.60 -1.61 -35.02
C PRO A 660 -4.45 -1.20 -36.48
N LYS A 661 -3.34 -0.52 -36.82
CA LYS A 661 -2.98 -0.10 -38.16
C LYS A 661 -2.16 -1.20 -38.85
N VAL A 662 -2.65 -1.70 -39.95
CA VAL A 662 -1.89 -2.66 -40.76
C VAL A 662 -0.78 -1.90 -41.51
N LEU A 663 0.44 -2.32 -41.33
CA LEU A 663 1.62 -1.73 -41.96
C LEU A 663 1.98 -2.42 -43.29
N GLY A 664 1.58 -3.68 -43.44
CA GLY A 664 1.89 -4.52 -44.60
C GLY A 664 2.37 -5.92 -44.17
N GLU A 665 3.23 -6.53 -44.98
CA GLU A 665 3.74 -7.88 -44.70
C GLU A 665 5.26 -7.88 -44.48
N VAL A 666 5.71 -8.68 -43.50
CA VAL A 666 7.12 -8.98 -43.27
C VAL A 666 7.29 -10.49 -43.34
N GLN A 667 8.05 -10.96 -44.37
CA GLN A 667 8.30 -12.39 -44.57
C GLN A 667 7.00 -13.23 -44.76
N GLY A 668 6.04 -12.67 -45.46
CA GLY A 668 4.78 -13.35 -45.77
C GLY A 668 3.80 -13.39 -44.63
N GLN A 669 4.04 -12.60 -43.58
CA GLN A 669 3.13 -12.49 -42.43
C GLN A 669 2.64 -11.04 -42.25
N GLU A 670 1.36 -10.88 -42.07
CA GLU A 670 0.72 -9.59 -41.80
C GLU A 670 1.38 -8.94 -40.55
N THR A 671 1.73 -7.68 -40.72
CA THR A 671 2.32 -6.86 -39.69
C THR A 671 1.42 -5.69 -39.37
N ALA A 672 1.03 -5.52 -38.13
CA ALA A 672 0.16 -4.43 -37.69
C ALA A 672 0.68 -3.86 -36.36
N VAL A 673 0.49 -2.56 -36.18
CA VAL A 673 0.77 -1.89 -34.92
C VAL A 673 -0.52 -1.63 -34.15
N GLY A 674 -0.51 -1.79 -32.83
CA GLY A 674 -1.70 -1.57 -32.02
C GLY A 674 -1.39 -1.37 -30.52
N ILE A 675 -2.42 -1.14 -29.73
CA ILE A 675 -2.34 -1.03 -28.27
C ILE A 675 -3.05 -2.22 -27.66
N GLY A 676 -2.35 -2.95 -26.80
CA GLY A 676 -2.88 -4.11 -26.09
C GLY A 676 -2.84 -3.95 -24.56
N ARG A 677 -3.27 -4.98 -23.87
CA ARG A 677 -3.28 -5.03 -22.39
C ARG A 677 -1.93 -4.73 -21.73
N PHE A 678 -0.83 -5.01 -22.44
CA PHE A 678 0.53 -4.83 -21.94
C PHE A 678 1.23 -3.61 -22.54
N GLY A 679 0.49 -2.73 -23.19
CA GLY A 679 1.00 -1.53 -23.87
C GLY A 679 1.03 -1.65 -25.39
N PRO A 680 1.66 -0.67 -26.08
CA PRO A 680 1.79 -0.67 -27.53
C PRO A 680 2.63 -1.84 -28.04
N TYR A 681 2.28 -2.38 -29.20
CA TYR A 681 2.94 -3.55 -29.79
C TYR A 681 2.94 -3.51 -31.32
N VAL A 682 3.90 -4.19 -31.91
CA VAL A 682 3.85 -4.64 -33.30
C VAL A 682 3.44 -6.11 -33.31
N ARG A 683 2.35 -6.43 -34.00
CA ARG A 683 1.92 -7.81 -34.25
C ARG A 683 2.52 -8.25 -35.59
N TRP A 684 3.20 -9.39 -35.59
CA TRP A 684 3.76 -10.02 -36.75
C TRP A 684 3.27 -11.48 -36.79
N GLY A 685 2.29 -11.76 -37.60
CA GLY A 685 1.53 -13.01 -37.57
C GLY A 685 0.87 -13.22 -36.21
N GLU A 686 1.27 -14.29 -35.51
CA GLU A 686 0.83 -14.59 -34.13
C GLU A 686 1.78 -14.04 -33.05
N THR A 687 2.89 -13.43 -33.43
CA THR A 687 3.90 -12.92 -32.49
C THR A 687 3.64 -11.44 -32.19
N PHE A 688 3.71 -11.09 -30.90
CA PHE A 688 3.60 -9.73 -30.42
C PHE A 688 4.96 -9.24 -29.92
N VAL A 689 5.37 -8.08 -30.40
CA VAL A 689 6.62 -7.42 -30.03
C VAL A 689 6.26 -6.07 -29.42
N SER A 690 6.59 -5.86 -28.13
CA SER A 690 6.32 -4.58 -27.47
C SER A 690 7.17 -3.48 -28.11
N LEU A 691 6.60 -2.29 -28.22
CA LEU A 691 7.34 -1.08 -28.55
C LEU A 691 8.25 -0.69 -27.37
N ASP A 692 9.25 0.13 -27.65
CA ASP A 692 10.07 0.71 -26.59
C ASP A 692 9.26 1.69 -25.73
N LYS A 693 9.72 1.88 -24.50
CA LYS A 693 8.99 2.73 -23.53
C LYS A 693 8.95 4.18 -24.05
N GLY A 694 7.75 4.76 -24.14
CA GLY A 694 7.53 6.12 -24.61
C GLY A 694 7.38 6.25 -26.14
N GLU A 695 7.48 5.16 -26.89
CA GLU A 695 7.30 5.18 -28.34
C GLU A 695 5.81 5.24 -28.72
N ASP A 696 5.45 6.23 -29.58
CA ASP A 696 4.09 6.42 -30.05
C ASP A 696 3.72 5.39 -31.14
N PRO A 697 2.71 4.53 -30.92
CA PRO A 697 2.29 3.54 -31.90
C PRO A 697 1.80 4.13 -33.24
N HIS A 698 1.35 5.39 -33.27
CA HIS A 698 0.93 6.04 -34.51
C HIS A 698 2.10 6.41 -35.41
N SER A 699 3.26 6.66 -34.82
CA SER A 699 4.50 7.02 -35.55
C SER A 699 5.24 5.80 -36.08
N VAL A 700 4.87 4.59 -35.68
CA VAL A 700 5.53 3.36 -36.13
C VAL A 700 5.21 3.09 -37.58
N ASP A 701 6.25 3.03 -38.39
CA ASP A 701 6.21 2.65 -39.79
C ASP A 701 6.72 1.22 -40.01
N MET A 702 6.71 0.77 -41.28
CA MET A 702 7.21 -0.56 -41.63
C MET A 702 8.71 -0.74 -41.40
N ALA A 703 9.52 0.33 -41.48
CA ALA A 703 10.96 0.25 -41.23
C ALA A 703 11.22 -0.04 -39.74
N ARG A 704 10.56 0.71 -38.88
CA ARG A 704 10.64 0.50 -37.43
C ARG A 704 10.07 -0.85 -36.99
N ALA A 705 8.96 -1.28 -37.58
CA ALA A 705 8.39 -2.61 -37.32
C ALA A 705 9.40 -3.73 -37.64
N LYS A 706 10.09 -3.63 -38.78
CA LYS A 706 11.15 -4.58 -39.17
C LYS A 706 12.31 -4.62 -38.19
N GLU A 707 12.74 -3.47 -37.69
CA GLU A 707 13.80 -3.38 -36.66
C GLU A 707 13.38 -4.10 -35.38
N LEU A 708 12.18 -3.82 -34.87
CA LEU A 708 11.65 -4.47 -33.67
C LEU A 708 11.50 -5.98 -33.82
N ILE A 709 11.01 -6.44 -34.97
CA ILE A 709 10.90 -7.85 -35.32
C ILE A 709 12.29 -8.51 -35.41
N ALA A 710 13.28 -7.81 -36.01
CA ALA A 710 14.64 -8.31 -36.10
C ALA A 710 15.31 -8.40 -34.71
N ALA A 711 15.13 -7.40 -33.89
CA ALA A 711 15.60 -7.40 -32.49
C ALA A 711 14.98 -8.55 -31.70
N LYS A 712 13.68 -8.77 -31.83
CA LYS A 712 12.95 -9.88 -31.20
C LYS A 712 13.48 -11.24 -31.66
N LYS A 713 13.66 -11.42 -32.96
CA LYS A 713 14.25 -12.65 -33.52
C LYS A 713 15.64 -12.92 -32.99
N LYS A 714 16.46 -11.88 -32.88
CA LYS A 714 17.81 -11.98 -32.32
C LYS A 714 17.78 -12.36 -30.84
N ALA A 715 16.83 -11.78 -30.07
CA ALA A 715 16.64 -12.10 -28.66
C ALA A 715 16.09 -13.52 -28.44
N ASP A 716 15.23 -14.02 -29.34
CA ASP A 716 14.66 -15.37 -29.28
C ASP A 716 15.55 -16.41 -29.99
N ALA A 717 16.65 -16.01 -30.61
CA ALA A 717 17.57 -16.93 -31.28
C ALA A 717 18.21 -17.91 -30.32
N PRO A 718 18.37 -19.20 -30.70
CA PRO A 718 19.03 -20.18 -29.87
C PRO A 718 20.48 -19.74 -29.57
N ILE A 719 20.85 -19.79 -28.31
CA ILE A 719 22.22 -19.50 -27.86
C ILE A 719 23.12 -20.72 -27.89
N MET A 720 22.49 -21.91 -27.82
CA MET A 720 23.14 -23.21 -28.03
C MET A 720 22.08 -24.28 -28.36
N THR A 721 22.56 -25.45 -28.79
CA THR A 721 21.73 -26.66 -28.92
C THR A 721 22.19 -27.70 -27.90
N TYR A 722 21.25 -28.31 -27.16
CA TYR A 722 21.52 -29.38 -26.22
C TYR A 722 20.60 -30.58 -26.49
N LYS A 723 21.16 -31.75 -26.67
CA LYS A 723 20.43 -32.97 -27.06
C LYS A 723 19.54 -32.81 -28.30
N GLY A 724 19.99 -32.04 -29.28
CA GLY A 724 19.24 -31.79 -30.51
C GLY A 724 18.07 -30.78 -30.39
N LEU A 725 17.91 -30.13 -29.25
CA LEU A 725 16.89 -29.11 -29.00
C LEU A 725 17.55 -27.76 -28.67
N ASP A 726 16.92 -26.71 -29.15
CA ASP A 726 17.41 -25.35 -28.99
C ASP A 726 17.27 -24.85 -27.53
N VAL A 727 18.29 -24.14 -27.08
CA VAL A 727 18.32 -23.44 -25.80
C VAL A 727 18.24 -21.93 -26.08
N THR A 728 17.25 -21.28 -25.51
CA THR A 728 17.08 -19.82 -25.58
C THR A 728 17.23 -19.21 -24.18
N GLN A 729 17.61 -17.95 -24.12
CA GLN A 729 17.68 -17.18 -22.89
C GLN A 729 16.66 -16.06 -22.89
N GLY A 730 16.07 -15.81 -21.72
CA GLY A 730 15.11 -14.74 -21.56
C GLY A 730 15.14 -14.17 -20.14
N ALA A 731 14.40 -13.09 -19.93
CA ALA A 731 14.15 -12.50 -18.62
C ALA A 731 12.66 -12.56 -18.30
N GLY A 732 12.32 -12.98 -17.08
CA GLY A 732 10.94 -13.12 -16.62
C GLY A 732 10.73 -12.52 -15.22
N ARG A 733 9.50 -12.62 -14.71
CA ARG A 733 9.12 -12.12 -13.39
C ARG A 733 10.02 -12.61 -12.25
N PHE A 734 10.63 -13.78 -12.43
CA PHE A 734 11.51 -14.40 -11.43
C PHE A 734 13.00 -14.24 -11.75
N GLY A 735 13.34 -13.33 -12.65
CA GLY A 735 14.70 -13.07 -13.10
C GLY A 735 15.05 -13.75 -14.44
N PRO A 736 16.34 -13.73 -14.83
CA PRO A 736 16.81 -14.35 -16.06
C PRO A 736 16.67 -15.88 -16.02
N PHE A 737 16.36 -16.46 -17.18
CA PHE A 737 16.17 -17.91 -17.30
C PHE A 737 16.68 -18.45 -18.64
N LEU A 738 16.99 -19.72 -18.66
CA LEU A 738 17.16 -20.52 -19.89
C LEU A 738 15.85 -21.26 -20.16
N LYS A 739 15.46 -21.32 -21.43
CA LYS A 739 14.36 -22.17 -21.89
C LYS A 739 14.94 -23.26 -22.79
N TRP A 740 14.69 -24.51 -22.42
CA TRP A 740 15.08 -25.69 -23.17
C TRP A 740 13.90 -26.66 -23.18
N ASN A 741 13.49 -27.09 -24.36
CA ASN A 741 12.24 -27.82 -24.54
C ASN A 741 11.08 -27.03 -23.92
N GLU A 742 10.26 -27.63 -23.09
CA GLU A 742 9.20 -26.95 -22.33
C GLU A 742 9.65 -26.48 -20.91
N LEU A 743 10.92 -26.64 -20.58
CA LEU A 743 11.46 -26.34 -19.26
C LEU A 743 12.01 -24.91 -19.18
N PHE A 744 11.59 -24.20 -18.13
CA PHE A 744 12.17 -22.92 -17.73
C PHE A 744 13.14 -23.15 -16.57
N ILE A 745 14.37 -22.70 -16.73
CA ILE A 745 15.49 -22.94 -15.83
C ILE A 745 16.00 -21.58 -15.36
N ASN A 746 15.67 -21.18 -14.13
CA ASN A 746 16.16 -19.94 -13.58
C ASN A 746 17.69 -19.93 -13.47
N ILE A 747 18.31 -18.84 -13.90
CA ILE A 747 19.75 -18.65 -13.75
C ILE A 747 20.01 -18.14 -12.32
N PRO A 748 20.76 -18.92 -11.49
CA PRO A 748 21.07 -18.50 -10.13
C PRO A 748 21.93 -17.25 -10.11
N LYS A 749 21.79 -16.41 -9.07
CA LYS A 749 22.54 -15.13 -8.93
C LYS A 749 24.07 -15.27 -8.93
N ARG A 750 24.60 -16.46 -8.74
CA ARG A 750 26.04 -16.75 -8.82
C ARG A 750 26.60 -16.70 -10.24
N TYR A 751 25.72 -16.79 -11.25
CA TYR A 751 26.10 -16.70 -12.65
C TYR A 751 25.76 -15.32 -13.20
N ASN A 752 26.60 -14.80 -14.08
CA ASN A 752 26.28 -13.61 -14.88
C ASN A 752 25.50 -14.05 -16.13
N PRO A 753 24.23 -13.64 -16.29
CA PRO A 753 23.43 -14.07 -17.45
C PRO A 753 24.08 -13.75 -18.81
N ASP A 754 24.74 -12.59 -18.90
CA ASP A 754 25.35 -12.11 -20.16
C ASP A 754 26.68 -12.81 -20.52
N ARG A 755 27.20 -13.66 -19.61
CA ARG A 755 28.52 -14.33 -19.77
C ARG A 755 28.47 -15.83 -19.43
N LEU A 756 27.30 -16.46 -19.59
CA LEU A 756 27.17 -17.90 -19.39
C LEU A 756 27.96 -18.68 -20.44
N SER A 757 28.84 -19.56 -19.99
CA SER A 757 29.49 -20.51 -20.87
C SER A 757 28.54 -21.62 -21.29
N LYS A 758 28.89 -22.36 -22.38
CA LYS A 758 28.11 -23.53 -22.79
C LYS A 758 28.10 -24.61 -21.72
N ASP A 759 29.17 -24.72 -20.95
CA ASP A 759 29.29 -25.71 -19.85
C ASP A 759 28.38 -25.34 -18.69
N ASP A 760 28.32 -24.05 -18.31
CA ASP A 760 27.38 -23.57 -17.27
C ASP A 760 25.92 -23.80 -17.67
N MET A 761 25.57 -23.54 -18.91
CA MET A 761 24.21 -23.78 -19.43
C MET A 761 23.88 -25.28 -19.43
N THR A 762 24.82 -26.11 -19.81
CA THR A 762 24.67 -27.56 -19.81
C THR A 762 24.47 -28.09 -18.37
N GLU A 763 25.28 -27.62 -17.41
CA GLU A 763 25.14 -27.98 -15.99
C GLU A 763 23.74 -27.59 -15.45
N LEU A 764 23.28 -26.36 -15.75
CA LEU A 764 21.97 -25.87 -15.32
C LEU A 764 20.83 -26.70 -15.93
N ILE A 765 20.94 -27.09 -17.21
CA ILE A 765 19.94 -27.90 -17.89
C ILE A 765 19.93 -29.31 -17.30
N GLN A 766 21.09 -29.94 -17.11
CA GLN A 766 21.22 -31.29 -16.53
C GLN A 766 20.66 -31.33 -15.10
N ALA A 767 21.02 -30.37 -14.26
CA ALA A 767 20.49 -30.28 -12.91
C ALA A 767 18.95 -30.13 -12.89
N LYS A 768 18.39 -29.42 -13.86
CA LYS A 768 16.94 -29.29 -14.01
C LYS A 768 16.30 -30.59 -14.54
N GLU A 769 16.90 -31.24 -15.54
CA GLU A 769 16.45 -32.56 -16.04
C GLU A 769 16.40 -33.59 -14.92
N GLU A 770 17.47 -33.69 -14.15
CA GLU A 770 17.57 -34.63 -13.03
C GLU A 770 16.51 -34.35 -11.98
N LYS A 771 16.30 -33.07 -11.68
CA LYS A 771 15.25 -32.62 -10.75
C LYS A 771 13.85 -32.98 -11.26
N GLU A 772 13.57 -32.82 -12.54
CA GLU A 772 12.26 -33.17 -13.14
C GLU A 772 12.09 -34.67 -13.26
N ALA A 773 13.15 -35.43 -13.61
CA ALA A 773 13.15 -36.91 -13.62
C ALA A 773 12.88 -37.47 -12.21
N ASN A 774 13.50 -36.88 -11.20
CA ASN A 774 13.29 -37.27 -9.81
C ASN A 774 11.98 -36.81 -9.21
N ARG A 775 11.25 -35.91 -9.89
CA ARG A 775 9.98 -35.35 -9.43
C ARG A 775 8.85 -36.36 -9.49
N TYR A 776 8.75 -37.08 -10.60
CA TYR A 776 7.67 -38.04 -10.79
C TYR A 776 8.10 -39.42 -10.30
N ILE A 777 7.27 -40.03 -9.43
CA ILE A 777 7.42 -41.40 -8.95
C ILE A 777 6.62 -42.33 -9.86
N GLN A 778 5.33 -41.95 -10.12
CA GLN A 778 4.45 -42.68 -11.04
C GLN A 778 3.55 -41.68 -11.77
N ARG A 779 3.05 -42.05 -12.96
CA ARG A 779 2.12 -41.22 -13.74
C ARG A 779 1.03 -42.10 -14.35
N PHE A 780 -0.21 -41.76 -14.02
CA PHE A 780 -1.44 -42.32 -14.60
C PHE A 780 -2.04 -41.28 -15.56
N SER A 781 -1.53 -41.26 -16.79
CA SER A 781 -1.76 -40.17 -17.75
C SER A 781 -3.22 -40.09 -18.20
N GLU A 782 -3.97 -41.20 -18.31
CA GLU A 782 -5.38 -41.21 -18.71
C GLU A 782 -6.27 -40.52 -17.66
N GLU A 783 -6.01 -40.77 -16.37
CA GLU A 783 -6.77 -40.18 -15.25
C GLU A 783 -6.24 -38.80 -14.80
N LYS A 784 -5.10 -38.38 -15.37
CA LYS A 784 -4.40 -37.12 -15.01
C LYS A 784 -4.02 -37.10 -13.53
N ILE A 785 -3.46 -38.22 -13.05
CA ILE A 785 -2.97 -38.42 -11.71
C ILE A 785 -1.46 -38.60 -11.78
N ASP A 786 -0.69 -37.75 -11.11
CA ASP A 786 0.75 -37.90 -10.96
C ASP A 786 1.10 -38.14 -9.47
N VAL A 787 1.95 -39.11 -9.18
CA VAL A 787 2.58 -39.29 -7.88
C VAL A 787 3.95 -38.61 -7.94
N GLU A 788 4.08 -37.50 -7.19
CA GLU A 788 5.27 -36.66 -7.24
C GLU A 788 6.06 -36.73 -5.92
N GLN A 789 7.38 -36.58 -6.01
CA GLN A 789 8.26 -36.41 -4.86
C GLN A 789 8.30 -34.94 -4.43
N GLY A 790 7.77 -34.65 -3.27
CA GLY A 790 7.84 -33.33 -2.67
C GLY A 790 8.95 -33.19 -1.63
N ARG A 791 9.16 -31.93 -1.16
CA ARG A 791 10.15 -31.64 -0.08
C ARG A 791 9.87 -32.42 1.22
N TRP A 792 8.61 -32.81 1.42
CA TRP A 792 8.13 -33.43 2.65
C TRP A 792 7.70 -34.90 2.45
N GLY A 793 8.07 -35.52 1.33
CA GLY A 793 7.73 -36.88 0.94
C GLY A 793 6.81 -36.92 -0.28
N PRO A 794 6.47 -38.17 -0.74
CA PRO A 794 5.55 -38.36 -1.86
C PRO A 794 4.16 -37.76 -1.64
N PHE A 795 3.53 -37.30 -2.74
CA PHE A 795 2.16 -36.80 -2.74
C PHE A 795 1.52 -37.04 -4.11
N ILE A 796 0.19 -37.03 -4.15
CA ILE A 796 -0.56 -37.16 -5.41
C ILE A 796 -0.87 -35.76 -5.94
N ARG A 797 -0.60 -35.52 -7.23
CA ARG A 797 -1.08 -34.38 -7.98
C ARG A 797 -2.30 -34.79 -8.81
N TYR A 798 -3.45 -34.21 -8.48
CA TYR A 798 -4.68 -34.38 -9.27
C TYR A 798 -5.25 -33.03 -9.67
N LYS A 799 -5.33 -32.76 -10.96
CA LYS A 799 -5.66 -31.44 -11.50
C LYS A 799 -4.70 -30.38 -10.95
N LYS A 800 -5.18 -29.39 -10.18
CA LYS A 800 -4.36 -28.32 -9.57
C LYS A 800 -4.12 -28.49 -8.07
N LYS A 801 -4.54 -29.63 -7.50
CA LYS A 801 -4.40 -29.91 -6.06
C LYS A 801 -3.31 -30.94 -5.79
N SER A 802 -2.60 -30.73 -4.67
CA SER A 802 -1.66 -31.69 -4.10
C SER A 802 -2.34 -32.39 -2.93
N ILE A 803 -2.34 -33.71 -2.93
CA ILE A 803 -3.00 -34.57 -1.94
C ILE A 803 -1.90 -35.38 -1.27
N ASN A 804 -1.74 -35.20 0.04
CA ASN A 804 -0.73 -35.91 0.82
C ASN A 804 -1.24 -37.28 1.22
N PHE A 805 -0.37 -38.27 1.20
CA PHE A 805 -0.68 -39.60 1.75
C PHE A 805 -0.84 -39.55 3.26
N PRO A 806 -1.80 -40.31 3.83
CA PRO A 806 -1.92 -40.46 5.26
C PRO A 806 -0.62 -41.09 5.84
N LYS A 807 -0.30 -40.74 7.07
CA LYS A 807 0.79 -41.34 7.79
C LYS A 807 0.42 -42.79 8.20
N ASP A 808 1.41 -43.67 8.30
CA ASP A 808 1.22 -45.02 8.83
C ASP A 808 0.81 -45.04 10.32
N LYS A 809 0.58 -46.24 10.88
CA LYS A 809 0.17 -46.41 12.30
C LYS A 809 1.23 -45.92 13.27
N ASP A 810 2.50 -45.88 12.86
CA ASP A 810 3.66 -45.46 13.65
C ASP A 810 3.97 -43.94 13.45
N GLY A 811 3.17 -43.23 12.65
CA GLY A 811 3.32 -41.81 12.40
C GLY A 811 4.35 -41.45 11.32
N ASN A 812 4.90 -42.44 10.62
CA ASN A 812 5.86 -42.21 9.54
C ASN A 812 5.14 -41.76 8.24
N ARG A 813 5.85 -41.04 7.39
CA ARG A 813 5.38 -40.67 6.05
C ARG A 813 5.74 -41.81 5.06
N MET A 814 4.94 -41.91 4.01
CA MET A 814 5.19 -42.83 2.89
C MET A 814 6.58 -42.59 2.31
N THR A 815 7.32 -43.64 2.07
CA THR A 815 8.65 -43.61 1.42
C THR A 815 8.49 -43.53 -0.10
N ARG A 816 9.55 -43.18 -0.82
CA ARG A 816 9.55 -43.12 -2.28
C ARG A 816 9.30 -44.51 -2.90
N GLU A 817 9.88 -45.56 -2.31
CA GLU A 817 9.73 -46.94 -2.73
C GLU A 817 8.28 -47.39 -2.58
N ALA A 818 7.69 -47.16 -1.42
CA ALA A 818 6.27 -47.49 -1.20
C ALA A 818 5.33 -46.71 -2.12
N ALA A 819 5.69 -45.45 -2.46
CA ALA A 819 4.91 -44.65 -3.39
C ALA A 819 5.04 -45.10 -4.86
N ALA A 820 6.13 -45.84 -5.19
CA ALA A 820 6.34 -46.40 -6.51
C ALA A 820 5.55 -47.71 -6.74
N GLU A 821 5.06 -48.34 -5.68
CA GLU A 821 4.25 -49.56 -5.74
C GLU A 821 2.73 -49.27 -5.71
N LEU A 822 2.32 -47.99 -5.57
CA LEU A 822 0.90 -47.62 -5.49
C LEU A 822 0.15 -47.99 -6.77
N THR A 823 -1.00 -48.59 -6.60
CA THR A 823 -1.96 -48.84 -7.69
C THR A 823 -2.78 -47.60 -8.01
N LEU A 824 -3.34 -47.54 -9.21
CA LEU A 824 -4.29 -46.48 -9.61
C LEU A 824 -5.47 -46.37 -8.64
N GLU A 825 -6.01 -47.51 -8.20
CA GLU A 825 -7.16 -47.58 -7.30
C GLU A 825 -6.85 -46.99 -5.92
N GLU A 826 -5.67 -47.24 -5.39
CA GLU A 826 -5.21 -46.62 -4.14
C GLU A 826 -5.04 -45.11 -4.26
N CYS A 827 -4.52 -44.63 -5.39
CA CYS A 827 -4.43 -43.22 -5.68
C CYS A 827 -5.80 -42.56 -5.79
N ILE A 828 -6.79 -43.19 -6.47
CA ILE A 828 -8.16 -42.75 -6.58
C ILE A 828 -8.83 -42.69 -5.21
N THR A 829 -8.60 -43.73 -4.38
CA THR A 829 -9.14 -43.78 -3.02
C THR A 829 -8.61 -42.61 -2.16
N ALA A 830 -7.31 -42.37 -2.21
CA ALA A 830 -6.68 -41.25 -1.51
C ALA A 830 -7.23 -39.89 -1.99
N ILE A 831 -7.47 -39.74 -3.29
CA ILE A 831 -8.08 -38.54 -3.86
C ILE A 831 -9.54 -38.38 -3.36
N GLN A 832 -10.31 -39.44 -3.30
CA GLN A 832 -11.71 -39.42 -2.87
C GLN A 832 -11.86 -39.08 -1.38
N VAL A 833 -10.89 -39.41 -0.54
CA VAL A 833 -10.88 -39.02 0.88
C VAL A 833 -10.85 -37.50 1.03
N GLU A 834 -9.99 -36.80 0.25
CA GLU A 834 -9.93 -35.32 0.30
C GLU A 834 -10.92 -34.64 -0.66
N MET A 835 -11.39 -35.36 -1.70
CA MET A 835 -12.29 -34.85 -2.72
C MET A 835 -13.44 -35.86 -2.98
N PRO A 836 -14.45 -35.96 -2.11
CA PRO A 836 -15.51 -36.97 -2.20
C PRO A 836 -16.35 -36.94 -3.49
N THR A 837 -16.26 -35.86 -4.25
CA THR A 837 -16.96 -35.68 -5.53
C THR A 837 -16.06 -35.88 -6.75
N ALA A 838 -14.76 -36.17 -6.55
CA ALA A 838 -13.85 -36.53 -7.63
C ALA A 838 -14.34 -37.85 -8.27
N PHE A 839 -14.26 -37.93 -9.59
CA PHE A 839 -14.68 -39.10 -10.37
C PHE A 839 -16.20 -39.42 -10.39
N LYS A 840 -17.08 -38.63 -9.73
CA LYS A 840 -18.52 -38.78 -9.92
C LYS A 840 -18.90 -38.29 -11.33
N PRO A 841 -19.68 -39.06 -12.11
CA PRO A 841 -20.12 -38.62 -13.42
C PRO A 841 -20.91 -37.31 -13.30
N LYS A 842 -20.56 -36.30 -14.08
CA LYS A 842 -21.34 -35.06 -14.16
C LYS A 842 -22.75 -35.42 -14.63
N LYS A 843 -23.77 -35.25 -13.78
CA LYS A 843 -25.16 -35.32 -14.20
C LYS A 843 -25.33 -34.33 -15.38
N LYS A 844 -25.63 -34.86 -16.57
CA LYS A 844 -26.02 -34.01 -17.71
C LYS A 844 -27.21 -33.18 -17.26
N LYS A 845 -27.07 -31.85 -17.27
CA LYS A 845 -28.22 -30.95 -17.08
C LYS A 845 -29.23 -31.29 -18.15
N ALA A 846 -30.41 -31.72 -17.74
CA ALA A 846 -31.55 -31.93 -18.65
C ALA A 846 -31.83 -30.62 -19.40
N PRO A 847 -32.16 -30.66 -20.68
CA PRO A 847 -32.44 -29.44 -21.43
C PRO A 847 -33.63 -28.72 -20.79
N ALA A 848 -33.46 -27.43 -20.54
CA ALA A 848 -34.51 -26.59 -19.95
C ALA A 848 -35.76 -26.65 -20.85
N LYS A 849 -36.89 -27.19 -20.34
CA LYS A 849 -38.20 -27.13 -20.98
C LYS A 849 -38.54 -25.68 -21.28
N LYS A 850 -38.64 -25.33 -22.60
CA LYS A 850 -39.18 -24.04 -23.00
C LYS A 850 -40.56 -23.84 -22.40
N LYS A 851 -40.77 -22.80 -21.62
CA LYS A 851 -42.09 -22.35 -21.19
C LYS A 851 -42.90 -21.96 -22.42
N PRO A 852 -44.20 -22.33 -22.51
CA PRO A 852 -45.03 -21.92 -23.62
C PRO A 852 -45.24 -20.40 -23.60
N ALA A 853 -45.19 -19.79 -24.79
CA ALA A 853 -45.41 -18.37 -24.99
C ALA A 853 -46.82 -17.97 -24.48
N ALA A 854 -46.86 -16.96 -23.60
CA ALA A 854 -48.09 -16.36 -23.14
C ALA A 854 -48.80 -15.66 -24.31
N LYS A 855 -50.06 -16.05 -24.56
CA LYS A 855 -50.93 -15.39 -25.53
C LYS A 855 -51.15 -13.91 -25.16
N LYS A 856 -50.83 -13.01 -26.05
CA LYS A 856 -51.18 -11.59 -25.97
C LYS A 856 -52.73 -11.46 -25.90
N LYS A 857 -53.23 -10.85 -24.83
CA LYS A 857 -54.62 -10.39 -24.73
C LYS A 857 -54.76 -9.10 -25.54
N ALA A 858 -55.79 -9.04 -26.40
CA ALA A 858 -56.16 -7.87 -27.18
C ALA A 858 -56.69 -6.70 -26.31
N PRO A 859 -56.54 -5.45 -26.73
CA PRO A 859 -56.91 -4.29 -25.95
C PRO A 859 -58.44 -4.12 -25.90
N VAL A 860 -58.94 -3.94 -24.64
CA VAL A 860 -60.36 -3.55 -24.40
C VAL A 860 -60.49 -2.04 -24.68
N LYS A 861 -61.40 -1.69 -25.59
CA LYS A 861 -61.87 -0.34 -25.86
C LYS A 861 -62.71 0.17 -24.65
N LYS A 862 -62.28 1.30 -24.07
CA LYS A 862 -63.12 2.09 -23.13
C LYS A 862 -64.18 2.83 -23.92
N LYS A 863 -65.40 2.76 -23.44
CA LYS A 863 -66.41 3.79 -23.61
C LYS A 863 -66.21 4.84 -22.57
#